data_85a9b0eb07b3d3046888127d421ca289
#
_entry.id   85a9b0eb07b3d3046888127d421ca289
#
_cell.length_a   1.000
_cell.length_b   1.000
_cell.length_c   1.000
_cell.angle_alpha   90.00
_cell.angle_beta   90.00
_cell.angle_gamma   90.00
#
_symmetry.space_group_name_H-M   'P 1'
#
loop_
_entity.id
_entity.type
_entity.pdbx_description
1 polymer ?
#
loop_
_entity_poly.entity_id
_entity_poly.type
_entity_poly.pdbx_seq_one_letter_code
_entity_poly.pdbx_strand_id
1 'polypeptide(L)'
;MDKKPQLAFIPLFIAAAAACGLLYLTFLDRWVAYVMFALCAICFCIGFFSVLSYKKTVKYAMNDIFRENDTTAGNIITNIAIPCVLFDSGGKIVWCNGAFGEIFPGSDIRRLIPDMDPRFPNNAQSIEYNGQHFQLMSMPVQRIRTETRLTFQYWLDRTEALHYSRLYEEQMPTVGLIQVDNYDDLMTDRQFHRNSVLSEVERRVSDFVTAMEGVYRRYDNSKFFFVFEAKRIAELEQQRFTLLDEVREIDTGTGQPVTLSISIGVADRIAASDEAARNGMQLVLGRGGDQAVVKRGANYAFYGGKRQVTTKNSRVKARLFAEALHQLMDTADAVFIMGHSLPDMDCVGAGLGIMRCAKSISCPAYFVLDESNASIDGAIEAMKENKAYRDTIKTPEQAAQMMRSSSLLIIVDTQRKSSLLSAELLEKAGKAVVIDHHRRAVDSIQNPTLNYLEAGSSSACEMVTEVIQYFDDGLKPTTFECGALLAGITMDTKHFSFNTGARTFEAASYLRRNGADNTTVKMMFQDDMQTYRNRAKVVENAIIMEQGIAISACPAGMEATNLIAAQAADELVNIKGIQASFVLAERGQVIYISGRSLGDISVQLILEKLGGGGHQSIAGAQLKDVTMDEAISRLTESINSYLKEAHEK
;
A
#
# COMPACT_ATOMS: atom_id res chain seq x y z
N MET A 1 39.81 -26.60 -9.07
CA MET A 1 40.38 -27.77 -9.79
C MET A 1 40.91 -28.74 -8.75
N ASP A 2 40.10 -29.64 -8.20
CA ASP A 2 40.59 -30.70 -7.32
C ASP A 2 40.02 -32.02 -7.77
N LYS A 3 40.85 -32.72 -8.53
CA LYS A 3 40.59 -34.05 -9.04
C LYS A 3 40.65 -35.03 -7.88
N LYS A 4 39.61 -35.83 -7.70
CA LYS A 4 39.57 -37.01 -6.84
C LYS A 4 40.71 -37.96 -7.20
N PRO A 5 41.85 -38.00 -6.52
CA PRO A 5 42.94 -38.85 -6.94
C PRO A 5 42.77 -40.33 -6.55
N GLN A 6 41.80 -40.64 -5.67
CA GLN A 6 41.78 -41.95 -5.00
C GLN A 6 40.93 -43.04 -5.65
N LEU A 7 39.99 -42.71 -6.55
CA LEU A 7 39.18 -43.70 -7.28
C LEU A 7 39.66 -43.93 -8.73
N ALA A 8 40.53 -43.03 -9.25
CA ALA A 8 41.04 -43.16 -10.60
C ALA A 8 42.17 -44.23 -10.74
N PHE A 9 42.88 -44.58 -9.62
CA PHE A 9 43.98 -45.55 -9.66
C PHE A 9 43.52 -46.99 -9.78
N ILE A 10 42.37 -47.40 -9.19
CA ILE A 10 41.87 -48.77 -9.25
C ILE A 10 41.46 -49.15 -10.68
N PRO A 11 40.67 -48.39 -11.41
CA PRO A 11 40.33 -48.72 -12.80
C PRO A 11 41.54 -48.60 -13.74
N LEU A 12 42.48 -47.67 -13.44
CA LEU A 12 43.72 -47.56 -14.22
C LEU A 12 44.62 -48.76 -14.04
N PHE A 13 44.73 -49.29 -12.79
CA PHE A 13 45.46 -50.50 -12.48
C PHE A 13 44.83 -51.72 -13.13
N ILE A 14 43.50 -51.86 -13.06
CA ILE A 14 42.76 -52.96 -13.70
C ILE A 14 42.95 -52.88 -15.24
N ALA A 15 42.88 -51.72 -15.84
CA ALA A 15 43.12 -51.53 -17.28
C ALA A 15 44.56 -51.83 -17.67
N ALA A 16 45.55 -51.43 -16.89
CA ALA A 16 46.97 -51.72 -17.10
C ALA A 16 47.27 -53.21 -16.92
N ALA A 17 46.72 -53.87 -15.91
CA ALA A 17 46.84 -55.32 -15.71
C ALA A 17 46.19 -56.11 -16.87
N ALA A 18 45.02 -55.69 -17.34
CA ALA A 18 44.37 -56.27 -18.53
C ALA A 18 45.18 -56.08 -19.82
N ALA A 19 45.75 -54.88 -20.01
CA ALA A 19 46.64 -54.58 -21.15
C ALA A 19 47.94 -55.44 -21.10
N CYS A 20 48.53 -55.59 -19.91
CA CYS A 20 49.68 -56.49 -19.72
C CYS A 20 49.33 -57.97 -19.99
N GLY A 21 48.14 -58.42 -19.58
CA GLY A 21 47.64 -59.76 -19.87
C GLY A 21 47.42 -59.98 -21.39
N LEU A 22 46.88 -58.95 -22.10
CA LEU A 22 46.69 -59.00 -23.55
C LEU A 22 48.04 -59.01 -24.32
N LEU A 23 49.01 -58.21 -23.88
CA LEU A 23 50.38 -58.21 -24.42
C LEU A 23 51.12 -59.52 -24.17
N TYR A 24 50.89 -60.17 -23.00
CA TYR A 24 51.42 -61.49 -22.74
C TYR A 24 50.85 -62.55 -23.67
N LEU A 25 49.62 -62.47 -24.06
CA LEU A 25 48.94 -63.37 -24.97
C LEU A 25 49.32 -63.14 -26.46
N THR A 26 49.73 -61.90 -26.82
CA THR A 26 49.97 -61.49 -28.22
C THR A 26 51.46 -61.48 -28.61
N PHE A 27 52.41 -61.37 -27.69
CA PHE A 27 53.84 -61.27 -27.93
C PHE A 27 54.60 -62.39 -27.24
N LEU A 28 55.44 -63.16 -27.99
CA LEU A 28 56.28 -64.26 -27.50
C LEU A 28 57.40 -63.85 -26.52
N ASP A 29 57.64 -62.57 -26.30
CA ASP A 29 58.73 -62.07 -25.45
C ASP A 29 58.28 -61.89 -23.99
N ARG A 30 58.41 -62.95 -23.21
CA ARG A 30 57.97 -63.01 -21.77
C ARG A 30 58.64 -61.99 -20.85
N TRP A 31 59.82 -61.51 -21.24
CA TRP A 31 60.55 -60.50 -20.44
C TRP A 31 59.89 -59.16 -20.38
N VAL A 32 59.32 -58.66 -21.49
CA VAL A 32 58.61 -57.38 -21.56
C VAL A 32 57.33 -57.39 -20.68
N ALA A 33 56.61 -58.50 -20.70
CA ALA A 33 55.42 -58.68 -19.88
C ALA A 33 55.74 -58.66 -18.36
N TYR A 34 56.86 -59.29 -17.94
CA TYR A 34 57.30 -59.28 -16.52
C TYR A 34 57.74 -57.87 -16.10
N VAL A 35 58.41 -57.10 -16.93
CA VAL A 35 58.82 -55.71 -16.62
C VAL A 35 57.60 -54.80 -16.47
N MET A 36 56.60 -54.89 -17.35
CA MET A 36 55.37 -54.13 -17.28
C MET A 36 54.54 -54.48 -16.06
N PHE A 37 54.44 -55.78 -15.69
CA PHE A 37 53.74 -56.22 -14.49
C PHE A 37 54.44 -55.73 -13.23
N ALA A 38 55.77 -55.74 -13.19
CA ALA A 38 56.56 -55.16 -12.09
C ALA A 38 56.35 -53.67 -11.93
N LEU A 39 56.29 -52.90 -13.02
CA LEU A 39 56.02 -51.48 -13.03
C LEU A 39 54.59 -51.18 -12.53
N CYS A 40 53.59 -51.94 -12.96
CA CYS A 40 52.20 -51.81 -12.50
C CYS A 40 52.07 -52.13 -11.01
N ALA A 41 52.77 -53.17 -10.50
CA ALA A 41 52.80 -53.51 -9.10
C ALA A 41 53.46 -52.40 -8.23
N ILE A 42 54.53 -51.80 -8.73
CA ILE A 42 55.19 -50.64 -8.08
C ILE A 42 54.24 -49.44 -8.02
N CYS A 43 53.57 -49.09 -9.12
CA CYS A 43 52.61 -48.01 -9.16
C CYS A 43 51.41 -48.25 -8.19
N PHE A 44 50.93 -49.49 -8.11
CA PHE A 44 49.91 -49.88 -7.14
C PHE A 44 50.39 -49.76 -5.70
N CYS A 45 51.60 -50.22 -5.42
CA CYS A 45 52.20 -50.09 -4.08
C CYS A 45 52.36 -48.59 -3.70
N ILE A 46 52.84 -47.75 -4.61
CA ILE A 46 52.98 -46.33 -4.38
C ILE A 46 51.58 -45.67 -4.13
N GLY A 47 50.58 -46.00 -4.95
CA GLY A 47 49.21 -45.53 -4.75
C GLY A 47 48.61 -46.00 -3.44
N PHE A 48 48.78 -47.28 -3.06
CA PHE A 48 48.31 -47.87 -1.83
C PHE A 48 49.00 -47.25 -0.61
N PHE A 49 50.32 -47.09 -0.65
CA PHE A 49 51.07 -46.41 0.40
C PHE A 49 50.69 -44.94 0.51
N SER A 50 50.42 -44.24 -0.58
CA SER A 50 49.93 -42.88 -0.58
C SER A 50 48.56 -42.76 0.13
N VAL A 51 47.62 -43.67 -0.13
CA VAL A 51 46.32 -43.74 0.56
C VAL A 51 46.46 -44.07 2.04
N LEU A 52 47.33 -45.00 2.41
CA LEU A 52 47.61 -45.32 3.78
C LEU A 52 48.29 -44.17 4.53
N SER A 53 49.24 -43.47 3.89
CA SER A 53 49.93 -42.31 4.41
C SER A 53 48.96 -41.17 4.63
N TYR A 54 48.04 -40.95 3.68
CA TYR A 54 46.96 -39.93 3.83
C TYR A 54 46.05 -40.22 5.01
N LYS A 55 45.59 -41.48 5.18
CA LYS A 55 44.80 -41.88 6.37
C LYS A 55 45.58 -41.75 7.68
N LYS A 56 46.86 -42.05 7.70
CA LYS A 56 47.74 -41.84 8.87
C LYS A 56 47.93 -40.35 9.12
N THR A 57 48.16 -39.53 8.09
CA THR A 57 48.40 -38.07 8.23
C THR A 57 47.16 -37.38 8.77
N VAL A 58 45.94 -37.77 8.35
CA VAL A 58 44.68 -37.25 8.87
C VAL A 58 44.48 -37.68 10.36
N LYS A 59 44.82 -38.92 10.72
CA LYS A 59 44.75 -39.40 12.11
C LYS A 59 45.79 -38.72 13.03
N TYR A 60 46.99 -38.43 12.48
CA TYR A 60 48.03 -37.69 13.21
C TYR A 60 47.68 -36.21 13.33
N ALA A 61 47.00 -35.61 12.32
CA ALA A 61 46.54 -34.25 12.37
C ALA A 61 45.57 -33.99 13.52
N MET A 62 44.67 -34.94 13.76
CA MET A 62 43.77 -34.88 14.89
C MET A 62 44.53 -35.01 16.23
N ASN A 63 45.46 -35.95 16.33
CA ASN A 63 46.28 -36.07 17.52
C ASN A 63 47.14 -34.84 17.80
N ASP A 64 47.65 -34.11 16.76
CA ASP A 64 48.41 -32.88 16.95
C ASP A 64 47.55 -31.69 17.36
N ILE A 65 46.32 -31.55 16.82
CA ILE A 65 45.34 -30.51 17.26
C ILE A 65 44.98 -30.71 18.74
N PHE A 66 44.89 -31.94 19.19
CA PHE A 66 44.53 -32.24 20.58
C PHE A 66 45.73 -32.52 21.52
N ARG A 67 46.95 -32.67 20.98
CA ARG A 67 48.18 -32.93 21.80
C ARG A 67 48.97 -31.68 22.19
N GLU A 68 48.87 -30.61 21.45
CA GLU A 68 49.64 -29.37 21.77
C GLU A 68 48.99 -28.50 22.85
N ASN A 69 47.67 -28.66 23.13
CA ASN A 69 47.05 -27.94 24.24
C ASN A 69 46.03 -28.88 24.97
N ASP A 70 46.49 -29.39 26.07
CA ASP A 70 45.71 -29.99 27.15
C ASP A 70 44.78 -31.16 26.77
N THR A 71 45.11 -32.35 27.28
CA THR A 71 44.28 -33.56 27.20
C THR A 71 42.82 -33.37 27.66
N THR A 72 42.57 -32.32 28.43
CA THR A 72 41.27 -31.93 28.95
C THR A 72 40.34 -31.35 27.84
N ALA A 73 40.84 -30.47 26.96
CA ALA A 73 40.03 -29.86 25.91
C ALA A 73 39.60 -30.89 24.83
N GLY A 74 40.50 -31.80 24.46
CA GLY A 74 40.17 -32.89 23.53
C GLY A 74 39.11 -33.85 24.08
N ASN A 75 39.20 -34.16 25.36
CA ASN A 75 38.20 -35.01 26.04
C ASN A 75 36.83 -34.31 26.17
N ILE A 76 36.81 -33.01 26.40
CA ILE A 76 35.56 -32.24 26.47
C ILE A 76 34.84 -32.26 25.12
N ILE A 77 35.52 -31.96 24.01
CA ILE A 77 34.88 -31.91 22.65
C ILE A 77 34.44 -33.33 22.23
N THR A 78 35.17 -34.36 22.61
CA THR A 78 34.80 -35.75 22.26
C THR A 78 33.56 -36.22 23.01
N ASN A 79 33.41 -35.81 24.28
CA ASN A 79 32.33 -36.27 25.16
C ASN A 79 31.18 -35.25 25.33
N ILE A 80 31.28 -34.08 24.73
CA ILE A 80 30.17 -33.11 24.76
C ILE A 80 28.94 -33.68 24.03
N ALA A 81 27.77 -33.48 24.60
CA ALA A 81 26.50 -33.93 24.02
C ALA A 81 26.08 -33.14 22.77
N ILE A 82 26.80 -32.06 22.42
CA ILE A 82 26.56 -31.29 21.22
C ILE A 82 27.21 -32.02 20.03
N PRO A 83 26.45 -32.35 18.96
CA PRO A 83 27.01 -32.92 17.75
C PRO A 83 28.07 -32.04 17.10
N CYS A 84 29.28 -32.60 16.96
CA CYS A 84 30.42 -31.88 16.37
C CYS A 84 31.03 -32.69 15.24
N VAL A 85 31.37 -32.01 14.14
CA VAL A 85 31.99 -32.65 12.96
C VAL A 85 33.07 -31.76 12.38
N LEU A 86 34.12 -32.40 11.89
CA LEU A 86 35.22 -31.77 11.14
C LEU A 86 35.26 -32.40 9.75
N PHE A 87 35.23 -31.61 8.71
CA PHE A 87 35.27 -32.05 7.31
C PHE A 87 36.22 -31.21 6.47
N ASP A 88 36.68 -31.78 5.35
CA ASP A 88 37.58 -31.16 4.39
C ASP A 88 36.84 -30.26 3.38
N SER A 89 37.59 -29.56 2.56
CA SER A 89 37.05 -28.72 1.49
C SER A 89 36.23 -29.47 0.42
N GLY A 90 36.31 -30.80 0.42
CA GLY A 90 35.48 -31.67 -0.42
C GLY A 90 34.19 -32.16 0.27
N GLY A 91 33.96 -31.78 1.54
CA GLY A 91 32.79 -32.22 2.32
C GLY A 91 32.94 -33.58 2.99
N LYS A 92 34.12 -34.20 2.87
CA LYS A 92 34.37 -35.52 3.50
C LYS A 92 34.61 -35.35 5.00
N ILE A 93 33.89 -36.11 5.80
CA ILE A 93 34.04 -36.11 7.25
C ILE A 93 35.41 -36.70 7.62
N VAL A 94 36.21 -35.90 8.32
CA VAL A 94 37.51 -36.22 8.82
C VAL A 94 37.43 -36.77 10.26
N TRP A 95 36.54 -36.16 11.04
CA TRP A 95 36.27 -36.51 12.41
C TRP A 95 34.87 -36.10 12.85
N CYS A 96 34.27 -36.82 13.75
CA CYS A 96 33.07 -36.43 14.47
C CYS A 96 33.08 -36.99 15.88
N ASN A 97 32.35 -36.37 16.80
CA ASN A 97 32.14 -36.93 18.13
C ASN A 97 31.01 -37.95 18.12
N GLY A 98 30.81 -38.64 19.28
CA GLY A 98 29.78 -39.67 19.44
C GLY A 98 28.37 -39.13 19.13
N ALA A 99 28.03 -37.95 19.66
CA ALA A 99 26.73 -37.31 19.44
C ALA A 99 26.41 -37.07 17.97
N PHE A 100 27.41 -36.67 17.16
CA PHE A 100 27.20 -36.49 15.71
C PHE A 100 27.05 -37.85 15.00
N GLY A 101 27.87 -38.85 15.41
CA GLY A 101 27.81 -40.19 14.81
C GLY A 101 26.48 -40.91 15.04
N GLU A 102 25.81 -40.67 16.16
CA GLU A 102 24.47 -41.17 16.46
C GLU A 102 23.39 -40.58 15.55
N ILE A 103 23.50 -39.30 15.23
CA ILE A 103 22.56 -38.62 14.34
C ILE A 103 22.82 -38.97 12.87
N PHE A 104 24.10 -38.99 12.46
CA PHE A 104 24.49 -39.18 11.07
C PHE A 104 25.62 -40.22 10.93
N PRO A 105 25.32 -41.47 10.62
CA PRO A 105 26.33 -42.53 10.43
C PRO A 105 27.05 -42.47 9.07
N GLY A 106 27.08 -41.32 8.39
CA GLY A 106 27.68 -41.14 7.07
C GLY A 106 29.13 -40.67 7.10
N SER A 107 29.76 -40.62 5.90
CA SER A 107 31.13 -40.15 5.71
C SER A 107 31.29 -38.88 4.89
N ASP A 108 30.20 -38.30 4.46
CA ASP A 108 30.17 -37.10 3.60
C ASP A 108 29.02 -36.14 4.01
N ILE A 109 29.38 -34.96 4.49
CA ILE A 109 28.43 -33.95 4.97
C ILE A 109 27.46 -33.45 3.88
N ARG A 110 27.84 -33.53 2.60
CA ARG A 110 26.98 -33.11 1.46
C ARG A 110 25.77 -34.02 1.26
N ARG A 111 25.75 -35.20 1.86
CA ARG A 111 24.54 -36.04 1.86
C ARG A 111 23.46 -35.52 2.79
N LEU A 112 23.86 -34.76 3.82
CA LEU A 112 22.92 -34.10 4.75
C LEU A 112 22.52 -32.71 4.24
N ILE A 113 23.48 -31.98 3.69
CA ILE A 113 23.31 -30.61 3.24
C ILE A 113 23.83 -30.52 1.80
N PRO A 114 23.04 -30.91 0.79
CA PRO A 114 23.47 -30.94 -0.62
C PRO A 114 23.95 -29.60 -1.16
N ASP A 115 23.31 -28.52 -0.73
CA ASP A 115 23.55 -27.14 -1.19
C ASP A 115 24.68 -26.43 -0.41
N MET A 116 25.29 -27.09 0.57
CA MET A 116 26.38 -26.49 1.32
C MET A 116 27.67 -26.48 0.49
N ASP A 117 28.27 -25.30 0.31
CA ASP A 117 29.66 -25.22 -0.18
C ASP A 117 30.64 -25.39 1.00
N PRO A 118 31.35 -26.52 1.11
CA PRO A 118 32.26 -26.77 2.22
C PRO A 118 33.42 -25.76 2.30
N ARG A 119 33.68 -24.98 1.24
CA ARG A 119 34.74 -23.95 1.18
C ARG A 119 34.29 -22.63 1.83
N PHE A 120 32.98 -22.37 1.82
CA PHE A 120 32.38 -21.15 2.35
C PHE A 120 31.17 -21.50 3.23
N PRO A 121 31.40 -22.13 4.40
CA PRO A 121 30.31 -22.44 5.29
C PRO A 121 29.66 -21.15 5.79
N ASN A 122 28.37 -20.95 5.44
CA ASN A 122 27.61 -19.83 5.99
C ASN A 122 27.37 -20.07 7.48
N ASN A 123 27.71 -19.11 8.32
CA ASN A 123 27.29 -19.09 9.72
C ASN A 123 25.76 -19.00 9.79
N ALA A 124 25.12 -19.92 10.52
CA ALA A 124 23.68 -19.98 10.75
C ALA A 124 22.81 -20.62 9.62
N GLN A 125 23.28 -21.71 9.04
CA GLN A 125 22.41 -22.56 8.24
C GLN A 125 21.54 -23.43 9.16
N SER A 126 20.24 -23.57 8.86
CA SER A 126 19.34 -24.48 9.59
C SER A 126 19.00 -25.67 8.69
N ILE A 127 18.96 -26.87 9.29
CA ILE A 127 18.51 -28.08 8.60
C ILE A 127 17.50 -28.84 9.44
N GLU A 128 16.62 -29.56 8.78
CA GLU A 128 15.76 -30.56 9.39
C GLU A 128 16.27 -31.96 9.03
N TYR A 129 16.47 -32.79 10.02
CA TYR A 129 16.90 -34.17 9.82
C TYR A 129 16.23 -35.09 10.84
N ASN A 130 15.58 -36.14 10.36
CA ASN A 130 14.83 -37.12 11.18
C ASN A 130 13.80 -36.47 12.13
N GLY A 131 13.15 -35.36 11.71
CA GLY A 131 12.19 -34.62 12.54
C GLY A 131 12.82 -33.73 13.62
N GLN A 132 14.15 -33.60 13.64
CA GLN A 132 14.86 -32.66 14.50
C GLN A 132 15.38 -31.46 13.70
N HIS A 133 15.32 -30.28 14.30
CA HIS A 133 15.79 -29.04 13.70
C HIS A 133 17.13 -28.64 14.30
N PHE A 134 18.15 -28.59 13.48
CA PHE A 134 19.50 -28.20 13.88
C PHE A 134 19.89 -26.85 13.31
N GLN A 135 20.47 -26.00 14.16
CA GLN A 135 21.17 -24.79 13.76
C GLN A 135 22.66 -25.10 13.64
N LEU A 136 23.22 -24.91 12.47
CA LEU A 136 24.61 -25.21 12.16
C LEU A 136 25.49 -23.98 12.38
N MET A 137 26.56 -24.15 13.14
CA MET A 137 27.57 -23.10 13.38
C MET A 137 28.90 -23.61 12.88
N SER A 138 29.45 -22.93 11.87
CA SER A 138 30.66 -23.34 11.15
C SER A 138 31.84 -22.42 11.45
N MET A 139 33.01 -23.00 11.67
CA MET A 139 34.26 -22.29 11.88
C MET A 139 35.35 -22.85 10.99
N PRO A 140 36.10 -22.03 10.24
CA PRO A 140 37.26 -22.49 9.50
C PRO A 140 38.41 -22.82 10.47
N VAL A 141 39.03 -23.96 10.28
CA VAL A 141 40.21 -24.40 11.03
C VAL A 141 41.41 -24.44 10.08
N GLN A 142 42.40 -23.56 10.29
CA GLN A 142 43.63 -23.56 9.52
C GLN A 142 44.69 -24.39 10.25
N ARG A 143 45.35 -25.26 9.52
CA ARG A 143 46.46 -26.05 10.05
C ARG A 143 47.76 -25.28 9.84
N ILE A 144 48.57 -25.13 10.93
CA ILE A 144 49.81 -24.35 10.93
C ILE A 144 50.90 -24.92 10.00
N ARG A 145 50.80 -26.19 9.58
CA ARG A 145 51.85 -26.90 8.82
C ARG A 145 51.45 -27.49 7.47
N THR A 146 50.17 -27.36 7.03
CA THR A 146 49.68 -27.87 5.73
C THR A 146 48.59 -26.96 5.20
N GLU A 147 48.54 -26.74 3.85
CA GLU A 147 47.53 -25.90 3.18
C GLU A 147 46.09 -26.46 3.18
N THR A 148 45.86 -27.51 3.97
CA THR A 148 44.53 -28.13 4.02
C THR A 148 43.59 -27.30 4.87
N ARG A 149 42.58 -26.71 4.23
CA ARG A 149 41.47 -26.02 4.92
C ARG A 149 40.49 -27.05 5.44
N LEU A 150 40.21 -27.04 6.73
CA LEU A 150 39.20 -27.87 7.38
C LEU A 150 38.11 -26.95 7.92
N THR A 151 36.87 -27.44 7.99
CA THR A 151 35.76 -26.76 8.62
C THR A 151 35.30 -27.57 9.82
N PHE A 152 35.34 -26.94 11.00
CA PHE A 152 34.69 -27.45 12.19
C PHE A 152 33.26 -26.93 12.25
N GLN A 153 32.30 -27.82 12.51
CA GLN A 153 30.89 -27.46 12.60
C GLN A 153 30.32 -28.15 13.85
N TYR A 154 29.52 -27.37 14.61
CA TYR A 154 28.70 -27.91 15.66
C TYR A 154 27.23 -27.63 15.41
N TRP A 155 26.37 -28.54 15.85
CA TRP A 155 24.95 -28.57 15.55
C TRP A 155 24.17 -28.38 16.82
N LEU A 156 23.46 -27.25 16.91
CA LEU A 156 22.59 -26.98 18.05
C LEU A 156 21.19 -27.51 17.75
N ASP A 157 20.74 -28.47 18.53
CA ASP A 157 19.34 -28.91 18.47
C ASP A 157 18.43 -27.78 18.95
N ARG A 158 17.57 -27.33 18.07
CA ARG A 158 16.60 -26.27 18.31
C ARG A 158 15.16 -26.78 18.27
N THR A 159 14.98 -28.11 18.20
CA THR A 159 13.66 -28.75 18.03
C THR A 159 12.68 -28.32 19.11
N GLU A 160 13.06 -28.46 20.37
CA GLU A 160 12.21 -28.04 21.49
C GLU A 160 12.00 -26.52 21.50
N ALA A 161 13.05 -25.74 21.28
CA ALA A 161 12.96 -24.28 21.26
C ALA A 161 12.02 -23.77 20.15
N LEU A 162 12.10 -24.34 18.96
CA LEU A 162 11.19 -24.03 17.86
C LEU A 162 9.78 -24.51 18.13
N HIS A 163 9.62 -25.68 18.72
CA HIS A 163 8.32 -26.21 19.14
C HIS A 163 7.63 -25.27 20.15
N TYR A 164 8.35 -24.87 21.21
CA TYR A 164 7.80 -23.95 22.20
C TYR A 164 7.57 -22.53 21.65
N SER A 165 8.46 -22.05 20.77
CA SER A 165 8.24 -20.78 20.07
C SER A 165 6.96 -20.80 19.24
N ARG A 166 6.75 -21.88 18.50
CA ARG A 166 5.53 -22.06 17.70
C ARG A 166 4.28 -22.20 18.56
N LEU A 167 4.34 -23.00 19.63
CA LEU A 167 3.23 -23.11 20.58
C LEU A 167 2.91 -21.76 21.22
N TYR A 168 3.94 -21.00 21.59
CA TYR A 168 3.76 -19.65 22.12
C TYR A 168 3.05 -18.73 21.12
N GLU A 169 3.48 -18.72 19.86
CA GLU A 169 2.85 -17.93 18.80
C GLU A 169 1.41 -18.36 18.51
N GLU A 170 1.14 -19.69 18.48
CA GLU A 170 -0.18 -20.25 18.21
C GLU A 170 -1.18 -20.03 19.35
N GLN A 171 -0.73 -20.13 20.60
CA GLN A 171 -1.57 -20.01 21.81
C GLN A 171 -1.62 -18.57 22.36
N MET A 172 -0.91 -17.63 21.73
CA MET A 172 -0.89 -16.25 22.18
C MET A 172 -2.30 -15.68 22.21
N PRO A 173 -2.76 -15.14 23.37
CA PRO A 173 -4.08 -14.57 23.47
C PRO A 173 -4.19 -13.31 22.63
N THR A 174 -5.20 -13.30 21.76
CA THR A 174 -5.48 -12.23 20.80
C THR A 174 -6.79 -11.56 21.15
N VAL A 175 -6.82 -10.23 21.08
CA VAL A 175 -8.00 -9.41 21.39
C VAL A 175 -8.75 -9.07 20.13
N GLY A 176 -10.07 -9.26 20.18
CA GLY A 176 -10.99 -8.81 19.16
C GLY A 176 -12.09 -7.91 19.72
N LEU A 177 -12.54 -6.97 18.90
CA LEU A 177 -13.65 -6.06 19.16
C LEU A 177 -14.69 -6.23 18.06
N ILE A 178 -15.97 -6.23 18.42
CA ILE A 178 -17.09 -6.18 17.49
C ILE A 178 -17.97 -4.99 17.87
N GLN A 179 -18.41 -4.25 16.86
CA GLN A 179 -19.36 -3.14 17.04
C GLN A 179 -20.48 -3.25 16.01
N VAL A 180 -21.72 -3.03 16.44
CA VAL A 180 -22.87 -2.83 15.56
C VAL A 180 -22.83 -1.39 15.05
N ASP A 181 -22.65 -1.19 13.73
CA ASP A 181 -22.34 0.13 13.15
C ASP A 181 -23.54 1.08 13.16
N ASN A 182 -24.72 0.56 12.83
CA ASN A 182 -25.94 1.34 12.65
C ASN A 182 -26.93 1.19 13.82
N TYR A 183 -26.41 0.90 15.02
CA TYR A 183 -27.24 0.66 16.21
C TYR A 183 -28.21 1.81 16.52
N ASP A 184 -27.72 3.06 16.52
CA ASP A 184 -28.52 4.23 16.86
C ASP A 184 -29.60 4.53 15.79
N ASP A 185 -29.27 4.34 14.52
CA ASP A 185 -30.22 4.49 13.40
C ASP A 185 -31.35 3.47 13.49
N LEU A 186 -31.02 2.21 13.81
CA LEU A 186 -32.01 1.15 14.02
C LEU A 186 -32.90 1.43 15.24
N MET A 187 -32.34 1.99 16.31
CA MET A 187 -33.11 2.30 17.53
C MET A 187 -34.12 3.43 17.37
N THR A 188 -33.93 4.34 16.41
CA THR A 188 -34.87 5.44 16.13
C THR A 188 -36.04 5.02 15.25
N ASP A 189 -35.97 3.88 14.57
CA ASP A 189 -37.04 3.39 13.72
C ASP A 189 -38.12 2.68 14.54
N ARG A 190 -39.37 3.12 14.38
CA ARG A 190 -40.54 2.56 15.09
C ARG A 190 -40.91 1.15 14.64
N GLN A 191 -40.50 0.74 13.47
CA GLN A 191 -40.77 -0.61 12.91
C GLN A 191 -39.68 -1.63 13.32
N PHE A 192 -38.63 -1.21 13.98
CA PHE A 192 -37.53 -2.05 14.38
C PHE A 192 -37.91 -3.07 15.47
N HIS A 193 -37.72 -4.34 15.20
CA HIS A 193 -37.99 -5.44 16.15
C HIS A 193 -36.83 -5.57 17.16
N ARG A 194 -36.64 -4.57 17.99
CA ARG A 194 -35.46 -4.34 18.85
C ARG A 194 -34.97 -5.58 19.59
N ASN A 195 -35.84 -6.22 20.36
CA ASN A 195 -35.39 -7.30 21.26
C ASN A 195 -35.01 -8.57 20.50
N SER A 196 -35.74 -8.92 19.45
CA SER A 196 -35.44 -10.12 18.63
C SER A 196 -34.16 -9.94 17.82
N VAL A 197 -33.97 -8.76 17.20
CA VAL A 197 -32.78 -8.49 16.38
C VAL A 197 -31.51 -8.45 17.20
N LEU A 198 -31.52 -7.74 18.34
CA LEU A 198 -30.33 -7.66 19.20
C LEU A 198 -29.99 -9.02 19.83
N SER A 199 -30.98 -9.82 20.21
CA SER A 199 -30.76 -11.18 20.71
C SER A 199 -30.18 -12.08 19.63
N GLU A 200 -30.64 -11.95 18.37
CA GLU A 200 -30.11 -12.73 17.26
C GLU A 200 -28.66 -12.30 16.90
N VAL A 201 -28.35 -11.01 16.92
CA VAL A 201 -26.97 -10.51 16.76
C VAL A 201 -26.06 -11.09 17.85
N GLU A 202 -26.49 -11.02 19.11
CA GLU A 202 -25.71 -11.56 20.23
C GLU A 202 -25.53 -13.07 20.12
N ARG A 203 -26.53 -13.80 19.67
CA ARG A 203 -26.44 -15.24 19.40
C ARG A 203 -25.40 -15.53 18.32
N ARG A 204 -25.43 -14.81 17.17
CA ARG A 204 -24.43 -14.98 16.08
C ARG A 204 -23.02 -14.66 16.54
N VAL A 205 -22.84 -13.60 17.33
CA VAL A 205 -21.54 -13.24 17.93
C VAL A 205 -21.07 -14.34 18.89
N SER A 206 -21.99 -14.87 19.73
CA SER A 206 -21.70 -15.98 20.63
C SER A 206 -21.23 -17.22 19.89
N ASP A 207 -21.99 -17.64 18.86
CA ASP A 207 -21.65 -18.82 18.06
C ASP A 207 -20.30 -18.65 17.37
N PHE A 208 -20.02 -17.47 16.79
CA PHE A 208 -18.75 -17.11 16.16
C PHE A 208 -17.57 -17.21 17.13
N VAL A 209 -17.68 -16.63 18.32
CA VAL A 209 -16.58 -16.66 19.31
C VAL A 209 -16.39 -18.06 19.91
N THR A 210 -17.49 -18.79 20.14
CA THR A 210 -17.43 -20.16 20.64
C THR A 210 -16.78 -21.11 19.65
N ALA A 211 -17.04 -20.94 18.35
CA ALA A 211 -16.37 -21.74 17.30
C ALA A 211 -14.86 -21.56 17.28
N MET A 212 -14.37 -20.41 17.74
CA MET A 212 -12.93 -20.12 17.90
C MET A 212 -12.34 -20.59 19.25
N GLU A 213 -13.13 -21.26 20.09
CA GLU A 213 -12.75 -21.60 21.48
C GLU A 213 -12.42 -20.33 22.31
N GLY A 214 -13.01 -19.18 21.94
CA GLY A 214 -12.79 -17.89 22.58
C GLY A 214 -13.80 -17.60 23.69
N VAL A 215 -13.56 -16.49 24.38
CA VAL A 215 -14.46 -15.93 25.40
C VAL A 215 -14.85 -14.53 24.97
N TYR A 216 -16.13 -14.17 25.13
CA TYR A 216 -16.58 -12.82 24.83
C TYR A 216 -17.36 -12.18 25.98
N ARG A 217 -17.42 -10.85 25.95
CA ARG A 217 -18.24 -10.05 26.84
C ARG A 217 -18.84 -8.87 26.09
N ARG A 218 -20.14 -8.70 26.23
CA ARG A 218 -20.81 -7.46 25.83
C ARG A 218 -20.58 -6.40 26.92
N TYR A 219 -20.02 -5.25 26.56
CA TYR A 219 -19.70 -4.16 27.50
C TYR A 219 -20.48 -2.87 27.24
N ASP A 220 -21.16 -2.80 26.08
CA ASP A 220 -22.06 -1.73 25.70
C ASP A 220 -23.21 -2.31 24.88
N ASN A 221 -24.25 -1.55 24.64
CA ASN A 221 -25.43 -1.98 23.88
C ASN A 221 -25.10 -2.46 22.45
N SER A 222 -24.06 -1.92 21.84
CA SER A 222 -23.63 -2.21 20.48
C SER A 222 -22.24 -2.82 20.38
N LYS A 223 -21.54 -3.05 21.53
CA LYS A 223 -20.11 -3.38 21.51
C LYS A 223 -19.81 -4.64 22.30
N PHE A 224 -18.96 -5.50 21.68
CA PHE A 224 -18.48 -6.74 22.26
C PHE A 224 -16.97 -6.76 22.26
N PHE A 225 -16.41 -7.33 23.30
CA PHE A 225 -15.00 -7.65 23.46
C PHE A 225 -14.86 -9.16 23.47
N PHE A 226 -13.85 -9.70 22.81
CA PHE A 226 -13.57 -11.14 22.84
C PHE A 226 -12.07 -11.42 22.81
N VAL A 227 -11.70 -12.59 23.34
CA VAL A 227 -10.32 -13.07 23.38
C VAL A 227 -10.30 -14.52 22.90
N PHE A 228 -9.32 -14.85 22.08
CA PHE A 228 -9.13 -16.17 21.49
C PHE A 228 -7.65 -16.42 21.20
N GLU A 229 -7.27 -17.64 20.83
CA GLU A 229 -5.89 -17.98 20.51
C GLU A 229 -5.51 -17.59 19.07
N ALA A 230 -4.28 -17.09 18.90
CA ALA A 230 -3.78 -16.57 17.61
C ALA A 230 -3.84 -17.59 16.46
N LYS A 231 -3.77 -18.90 16.75
CA LYS A 231 -3.89 -19.97 15.73
C LYS A 231 -5.16 -19.90 14.89
N ARG A 232 -6.25 -19.31 15.44
CA ARG A 232 -7.54 -19.19 14.75
C ARG A 232 -7.61 -18.05 13.73
N ILE A 233 -6.64 -17.12 13.75
CA ILE A 233 -6.67 -15.95 12.87
C ILE A 233 -6.61 -16.34 11.39
N ALA A 234 -5.74 -17.28 11.03
CA ALA A 234 -5.61 -17.73 9.64
C ALA A 234 -6.91 -18.32 9.09
N GLU A 235 -7.66 -19.05 9.91
CA GLU A 235 -8.97 -19.60 9.56
C GLU A 235 -9.99 -18.48 9.31
N LEU A 236 -10.05 -17.49 10.21
CA LEU A 236 -10.94 -16.31 10.06
C LEU A 236 -10.65 -15.53 8.79
N GLU A 237 -9.37 -15.32 8.47
CA GLU A 237 -8.94 -14.64 7.25
C GLU A 237 -9.32 -15.42 5.98
N GLN A 238 -9.14 -16.73 6.00
CA GLN A 238 -9.54 -17.61 4.89
C GLN A 238 -11.06 -17.59 4.67
N GLN A 239 -11.84 -17.62 5.73
CA GLN A 239 -13.32 -17.53 5.71
C GLN A 239 -13.82 -16.11 5.46
N ARG A 240 -12.91 -15.12 5.40
CA ARG A 240 -13.23 -13.70 5.19
C ARG A 240 -14.27 -13.13 6.15
N PHE A 241 -14.29 -13.62 7.40
CA PHE A 241 -15.20 -13.15 8.45
C PHE A 241 -16.66 -13.29 8.06
N THR A 242 -17.14 -14.52 7.84
CA THR A 242 -18.52 -14.84 7.44
C THR A 242 -19.59 -14.21 8.34
N LEU A 243 -19.29 -13.96 9.61
CA LEU A 243 -20.18 -13.28 10.55
C LEU A 243 -20.73 -11.95 10.00
N LEU A 244 -19.94 -11.23 9.19
CA LEU A 244 -20.40 -9.98 8.55
C LEU A 244 -21.56 -10.22 7.62
N ASP A 245 -21.49 -11.26 6.80
CA ASP A 245 -22.56 -11.62 5.86
C ASP A 245 -23.77 -12.21 6.60
N GLU A 246 -23.55 -13.08 7.58
CA GLU A 246 -24.58 -13.68 8.40
C GLU A 246 -25.46 -12.66 9.13
N VAL A 247 -24.84 -11.63 9.73
CA VAL A 247 -25.60 -10.61 10.47
C VAL A 247 -26.39 -9.71 9.54
N ARG A 248 -25.92 -9.47 8.31
CA ARG A 248 -26.71 -8.71 7.30
C ARG A 248 -28.00 -9.40 6.89
N GLU A 249 -28.09 -10.73 7.01
CA GLU A 249 -29.26 -11.51 6.66
C GLU A 249 -30.36 -11.49 7.74
N ILE A 250 -30.09 -10.90 8.91
CA ILE A 250 -31.09 -10.77 9.98
C ILE A 250 -32.21 -9.85 9.52
N ASP A 251 -33.44 -10.36 9.58
CA ASP A 251 -34.63 -9.56 9.30
C ASP A 251 -34.86 -8.52 10.41
N THR A 252 -34.73 -7.27 10.06
CA THR A 252 -34.92 -6.12 10.98
C THR A 252 -36.37 -5.63 11.01
N GLY A 253 -37.20 -6.03 10.07
CA GLY A 253 -38.55 -5.48 9.85
C GLY A 253 -38.56 -4.09 9.22
N THR A 254 -37.37 -3.46 9.03
CA THR A 254 -37.25 -2.09 8.48
C THR A 254 -36.70 -2.07 7.05
N GLY A 255 -36.27 -3.23 6.53
CA GLY A 255 -35.57 -3.33 5.24
C GLY A 255 -34.11 -2.79 5.26
N GLN A 256 -33.64 -2.25 6.38
CA GLN A 256 -32.24 -1.88 6.57
C GLN A 256 -31.50 -3.05 7.24
N PRO A 257 -30.41 -3.57 6.67
CA PRO A 257 -29.66 -4.65 7.29
C PRO A 257 -28.90 -4.16 8.52
N VAL A 258 -28.68 -5.05 9.49
CA VAL A 258 -27.69 -4.82 10.56
C VAL A 258 -26.30 -4.99 9.98
N THR A 259 -25.38 -4.12 10.34
CA THR A 259 -23.96 -4.22 9.94
C THR A 259 -23.04 -4.26 11.15
N LEU A 260 -21.94 -4.99 11.02
CA LEU A 260 -20.91 -5.12 12.05
C LEU A 260 -19.57 -4.62 11.55
N SER A 261 -18.84 -3.99 12.44
CA SER A 261 -17.39 -3.80 12.33
C SER A 261 -16.67 -4.74 13.27
N ILE A 262 -15.63 -5.43 12.77
CA ILE A 262 -14.80 -6.35 13.54
C ILE A 262 -13.35 -5.87 13.49
N SER A 263 -12.66 -5.86 14.62
CA SER A 263 -11.23 -5.55 14.66
C SER A 263 -10.49 -6.54 15.52
N ILE A 264 -9.42 -7.12 14.99
CA ILE A 264 -8.53 -8.03 15.70
C ILE A 264 -7.15 -7.38 15.79
N GLY A 265 -6.63 -7.27 17.00
CA GLY A 265 -5.26 -6.83 17.26
C GLY A 265 -4.36 -8.02 17.55
N VAL A 266 -3.21 -8.11 16.90
CA VAL A 266 -2.20 -9.16 17.09
C VAL A 266 -0.92 -8.52 17.61
N ALA A 267 -0.54 -8.86 18.84
CA ALA A 267 0.67 -8.35 19.50
C ALA A 267 1.16 -9.34 20.55
N ASP A 268 2.39 -9.15 21.03
CA ASP A 268 3.07 -10.01 22.00
C ASP A 268 2.48 -10.01 23.42
N ARG A 269 1.60 -9.03 23.71
CA ARG A 269 0.94 -8.86 25.01
C ARG A 269 -0.52 -8.49 24.84
N ILE A 270 -1.39 -8.95 25.75
CA ILE A 270 -2.84 -8.66 25.71
C ILE A 270 -3.13 -7.15 25.63
N ALA A 271 -2.42 -6.33 26.42
CA ALA A 271 -2.63 -4.88 26.40
C ALA A 271 -2.30 -4.26 25.05
N ALA A 272 -1.21 -4.67 24.41
CA ALA A 272 -0.83 -4.21 23.07
C ALA A 272 -1.80 -4.76 21.99
N SER A 273 -2.31 -5.98 22.19
CA SER A 273 -3.34 -6.57 21.33
C SER A 273 -4.67 -5.79 21.43
N ASP A 274 -5.10 -5.39 22.63
CA ASP A 274 -6.29 -4.53 22.84
C ASP A 274 -6.12 -3.16 22.18
N GLU A 275 -4.97 -2.52 22.38
CA GLU A 275 -4.64 -1.24 21.73
C GLU A 275 -4.66 -1.37 20.20
N ALA A 276 -4.05 -2.43 19.66
CA ALA A 276 -4.09 -2.72 18.23
C ALA A 276 -5.51 -2.94 17.72
N ALA A 277 -6.36 -3.66 18.47
CA ALA A 277 -7.77 -3.87 18.12
C ALA A 277 -8.57 -2.55 18.14
N ARG A 278 -8.36 -1.68 19.13
CA ARG A 278 -9.00 -0.35 19.18
C ARG A 278 -8.60 0.52 18.00
N ASN A 279 -7.32 0.57 17.69
CA ASN A 279 -6.80 1.31 16.54
C ASN A 279 -7.38 0.79 15.21
N GLY A 280 -7.46 -0.53 15.05
CA GLY A 280 -8.10 -1.15 13.89
C GLY A 280 -9.60 -0.82 13.81
N MET A 281 -10.33 -0.83 14.93
CA MET A 281 -11.75 -0.48 14.99
C MET A 281 -12.00 0.95 14.50
N GLN A 282 -11.20 1.91 14.94
CA GLN A 282 -11.32 3.30 14.48
C GLN A 282 -11.13 3.41 12.97
N LEU A 283 -10.15 2.66 12.40
CA LEU A 283 -9.95 2.64 10.96
C LEU A 283 -11.14 2.04 10.21
N VAL A 284 -11.70 0.93 10.67
CA VAL A 284 -12.88 0.31 10.04
C VAL A 284 -14.07 1.24 10.07
N LEU A 285 -14.33 1.87 11.20
CA LEU A 285 -15.43 2.84 11.34
C LEU A 285 -15.20 4.08 10.47
N GLY A 286 -13.96 4.57 10.42
CA GLY A 286 -13.56 5.68 9.53
C GLY A 286 -13.73 5.36 8.03
N ARG A 287 -13.65 4.07 7.66
CA ARG A 287 -13.90 3.58 6.28
C ARG A 287 -15.39 3.38 5.98
N GLY A 288 -16.27 3.58 6.94
CA GLY A 288 -17.72 3.45 6.82
C GLY A 288 -18.30 2.18 7.40
N GLY A 289 -17.54 1.41 8.18
CA GLY A 289 -18.01 0.19 8.83
C GLY A 289 -18.21 -1.00 7.89
N ASP A 290 -18.96 -2.02 8.36
CA ASP A 290 -19.31 -3.23 7.61
C ASP A 290 -18.10 -4.03 7.11
N GLN A 291 -17.03 -4.05 7.91
CA GLN A 291 -15.74 -4.64 7.57
C GLN A 291 -15.11 -5.30 8.79
N ALA A 292 -14.21 -6.25 8.52
CA ALA A 292 -13.26 -6.73 9.50
C ALA A 292 -11.85 -6.25 9.19
N VAL A 293 -11.04 -6.00 10.21
CA VAL A 293 -9.62 -5.68 10.11
C VAL A 293 -8.80 -6.54 11.04
N VAL A 294 -7.67 -7.02 10.57
CA VAL A 294 -6.63 -7.65 11.39
C VAL A 294 -5.39 -6.76 11.37
N LYS A 295 -4.99 -6.27 12.56
CA LYS A 295 -3.81 -5.42 12.71
C LYS A 295 -2.66 -6.23 13.29
N ARG A 296 -1.52 -6.27 12.55
CA ARG A 296 -0.25 -6.89 12.96
C ARG A 296 0.87 -5.84 12.89
N GLY A 297 1.31 -5.35 14.03
CA GLY A 297 2.27 -4.24 14.09
C GLY A 297 1.79 -3.02 13.32
N ALA A 298 2.52 -2.61 12.28
CA ALA A 298 2.15 -1.50 11.40
C ALA A 298 1.18 -1.87 10.26
N ASN A 299 0.93 -3.17 10.03
CA ASN A 299 0.17 -3.66 8.88
C ASN A 299 -1.30 -3.89 9.23
N TYR A 300 -2.18 -3.60 8.26
CA TYR A 300 -3.62 -3.79 8.34
C TYR A 300 -4.09 -4.66 7.17
N ALA A 301 -4.84 -5.73 7.47
CA ALA A 301 -5.52 -6.54 6.47
C ALA A 301 -7.04 -6.35 6.63
N PHE A 302 -7.74 -5.96 5.55
CA PHE A 302 -9.18 -5.66 5.58
C PHE A 302 -9.97 -6.73 4.84
N TYR A 303 -11.15 -7.08 5.39
CA TYR A 303 -12.08 -8.09 4.87
C TYR A 303 -13.51 -7.52 4.87
N GLY A 304 -14.33 -7.87 3.90
CA GLY A 304 -15.69 -7.37 3.76
C GLY A 304 -15.78 -6.03 3.02
N GLY A 305 -16.69 -5.13 3.42
CA GLY A 305 -16.84 -3.80 2.80
C GLY A 305 -17.63 -3.81 1.50
N LYS A 306 -18.58 -4.75 1.32
CA LYS A 306 -19.41 -4.85 0.12
C LYS A 306 -20.45 -3.71 0.00
N ARG A 307 -20.81 -3.06 1.11
CA ARG A 307 -21.71 -1.91 1.16
C ARG A 307 -21.10 -0.82 2.02
N GLN A 308 -21.12 0.42 1.55
CA GLN A 308 -20.89 1.56 2.42
C GLN A 308 -22.16 1.80 3.23
N VAL A 309 -22.04 1.75 4.56
CA VAL A 309 -23.10 2.21 5.45
C VAL A 309 -23.20 3.72 5.29
N THR A 310 -24.26 4.20 4.68
CA THR A 310 -24.57 5.63 4.65
C THR A 310 -25.07 6.04 6.03
N THR A 311 -24.16 6.43 6.91
CA THR A 311 -24.52 7.11 8.14
C THR A 311 -25.16 8.44 7.76
N LYS A 312 -26.42 8.66 8.14
CA LYS A 312 -27.12 9.94 7.95
C LYS A 312 -26.45 11.10 8.72
N ASN A 313 -25.49 10.80 9.61
CA ASN A 313 -24.84 11.78 10.45
C ASN A 313 -23.40 12.03 9.99
N SER A 314 -23.23 12.96 9.05
CA SER A 314 -21.94 13.33 8.46
C SER A 314 -20.90 13.83 9.50
N ARG A 315 -21.33 14.43 10.60
CA ARG A 315 -20.42 14.89 11.68
C ARG A 315 -19.76 13.73 12.41
N VAL A 316 -20.50 12.63 12.64
CA VAL A 316 -19.92 11.40 13.24
C VAL A 316 -18.88 10.81 12.30
N LYS A 317 -19.15 10.79 11.00
CA LYS A 317 -18.20 10.29 9.98
C LYS A 317 -16.93 11.16 9.92
N ALA A 318 -17.07 12.49 9.93
CA ALA A 318 -15.93 13.42 9.98
C ALA A 318 -15.07 13.20 11.22
N ARG A 319 -15.68 13.01 12.40
CA ARG A 319 -14.98 12.72 13.65
C ARG A 319 -14.22 11.40 13.60
N LEU A 320 -14.88 10.31 13.21
CA LEU A 320 -14.24 8.99 13.09
C LEU A 320 -13.10 8.99 12.09
N PHE A 321 -13.29 9.70 10.96
CA PHE A 321 -12.24 9.88 9.97
C PHE A 321 -11.05 10.68 10.54
N ALA A 322 -11.31 11.77 11.26
CA ALA A 322 -10.27 12.60 11.87
C ALA A 322 -9.44 11.81 12.90
N GLU A 323 -10.09 11.00 13.76
CA GLU A 323 -9.43 10.11 14.71
C GLU A 323 -8.55 9.07 14.01
N ALA A 324 -9.05 8.44 12.94
CA ALA A 324 -8.31 7.47 12.15
C ALA A 324 -7.12 8.11 11.39
N LEU A 325 -7.32 9.31 10.83
CA LEU A 325 -6.28 10.06 10.14
C LEU A 325 -5.16 10.47 11.10
N HIS A 326 -5.51 10.92 12.31
CA HIS A 326 -4.55 11.25 13.36
C HIS A 326 -3.62 10.07 13.66
N GLN A 327 -4.17 8.86 13.87
CA GLN A 327 -3.39 7.65 14.12
C GLN A 327 -2.45 7.28 12.97
N LEU A 328 -2.92 7.43 11.72
CA LEU A 328 -2.08 7.16 10.55
C LEU A 328 -0.92 8.14 10.45
N MET A 329 -1.17 9.43 10.72
CA MET A 329 -0.15 10.48 10.71
C MET A 329 0.86 10.33 11.87
N ASP A 330 0.39 9.97 13.07
CA ASP A 330 1.26 9.77 14.25
C ASP A 330 2.27 8.63 14.05
N THR A 331 1.92 7.64 13.24
CA THR A 331 2.81 6.51 12.90
C THR A 331 3.65 6.71 11.64
N ALA A 332 3.44 7.81 10.92
CA ALA A 332 4.15 8.10 9.68
C ALA A 332 5.44 8.90 9.93
N ASP A 333 6.49 8.63 9.17
CA ASP A 333 7.72 9.43 9.20
C ASP A 333 7.57 10.76 8.46
N ALA A 334 6.69 10.81 7.46
CA ALA A 334 6.31 12.01 6.74
C ALA A 334 4.97 11.81 6.02
N VAL A 335 4.28 12.92 5.76
CA VAL A 335 3.03 12.98 5.00
C VAL A 335 3.30 13.65 3.65
N PHE A 336 2.91 13.01 2.55
CA PHE A 336 2.92 13.57 1.21
C PHE A 336 1.49 13.81 0.77
N ILE A 337 1.17 15.03 0.31
CA ILE A 337 -0.19 15.44 -0.07
C ILE A 337 -0.16 15.78 -1.54
N MET A 338 -1.01 15.15 -2.33
CA MET A 338 -1.17 15.47 -3.74
C MET A 338 -2.65 15.47 -4.13
N GLY A 339 -2.97 16.12 -5.23
CA GLY A 339 -4.31 16.09 -5.82
C GLY A 339 -4.30 15.59 -7.26
N HIS A 340 -5.19 16.17 -8.06
CA HIS A 340 -5.24 15.90 -9.50
C HIS A 340 -4.16 16.66 -10.27
N SER A 341 -3.91 16.24 -11.53
CA SER A 341 -2.83 16.76 -12.39
C SER A 341 -2.94 18.24 -12.76
N LEU A 342 -4.14 18.81 -12.67
CA LEU A 342 -4.40 20.23 -12.90
C LEU A 342 -5.02 20.84 -11.65
N PRO A 343 -4.26 20.99 -10.55
CA PRO A 343 -4.81 21.36 -9.26
C PRO A 343 -5.48 22.74 -9.30
N ASP A 344 -6.53 22.86 -8.51
CA ASP A 344 -7.28 24.10 -8.32
C ASP A 344 -7.26 24.54 -6.85
N MET A 345 -8.03 25.57 -6.51
CA MET A 345 -8.05 26.11 -5.16
C MET A 345 -8.68 25.14 -4.13
N ASP A 346 -9.57 24.22 -4.56
CA ASP A 346 -10.10 23.21 -3.63
C ASP A 346 -9.01 22.19 -3.27
N CYS A 347 -8.24 21.73 -4.25
CA CYS A 347 -7.09 20.89 -4.04
C CYS A 347 -6.04 21.54 -3.12
N VAL A 348 -5.63 22.79 -3.41
CA VAL A 348 -4.60 23.50 -2.65
C VAL A 348 -5.07 23.82 -1.23
N GLY A 349 -6.31 24.32 -1.08
CA GLY A 349 -6.90 24.62 0.22
C GLY A 349 -7.04 23.40 1.11
N ALA A 350 -7.57 22.30 0.57
CA ALA A 350 -7.66 21.02 1.26
C ALA A 350 -6.27 20.50 1.68
N GLY A 351 -5.28 20.60 0.78
CA GLY A 351 -3.90 20.23 1.07
C GLY A 351 -3.31 21.03 2.23
N LEU A 352 -3.48 22.34 2.26
CA LEU A 352 -3.03 23.20 3.36
C LEU A 352 -3.72 22.85 4.70
N GLY A 353 -5.01 22.54 4.67
CA GLY A 353 -5.74 22.07 5.85
C GLY A 353 -5.17 20.76 6.41
N ILE A 354 -4.84 19.80 5.54
CA ILE A 354 -4.18 18.55 5.92
C ILE A 354 -2.75 18.80 6.45
N MET A 355 -1.99 19.70 5.82
CA MET A 355 -0.67 20.10 6.34
C MET A 355 -0.78 20.71 7.74
N ARG A 356 -1.85 21.45 8.03
CA ARG A 356 -2.12 21.97 9.36
C ARG A 356 -2.33 20.86 10.38
N CYS A 357 -3.09 19.81 10.02
CA CYS A 357 -3.27 18.62 10.85
C CYS A 357 -1.93 17.94 11.16
N ALA A 358 -1.11 17.67 10.14
CA ALA A 358 0.21 17.06 10.31
C ALA A 358 1.12 17.91 11.21
N LYS A 359 1.08 19.22 11.05
CA LYS A 359 1.88 20.17 11.83
C LYS A 359 1.49 20.23 13.30
N SER A 360 0.21 20.03 13.67
CA SER A 360 -0.23 20.00 15.07
C SER A 360 0.42 18.88 15.87
N ILE A 361 0.70 17.75 15.24
CA ILE A 361 1.38 16.58 15.82
C ILE A 361 2.87 16.52 15.48
N SER A 362 3.44 17.60 14.95
CA SER A 362 4.87 17.67 14.57
C SER A 362 5.30 16.65 13.50
N CYS A 363 4.38 16.15 12.69
CA CYS A 363 4.68 15.27 11.56
C CYS A 363 5.12 16.10 10.34
N PRO A 364 6.28 15.81 9.71
CA PRO A 364 6.70 16.48 8.49
C PRO A 364 5.67 16.28 7.36
N ALA A 365 5.27 17.37 6.69
CA ALA A 365 4.29 17.33 5.62
C ALA A 365 4.75 18.10 4.39
N TYR A 366 4.52 17.52 3.21
CA TYR A 366 4.94 18.06 1.91
C TYR A 366 3.76 18.08 0.95
N PHE A 367 3.56 19.22 0.27
CA PHE A 367 2.59 19.35 -0.80
C PHE A 367 3.28 19.05 -2.13
N VAL A 368 2.77 18.10 -2.87
CA VAL A 368 3.35 17.68 -4.16
C VAL A 368 2.68 18.44 -5.28
N LEU A 369 3.48 19.18 -6.02
CA LEU A 369 3.04 20.02 -7.14
C LEU A 369 4.12 19.97 -8.24
N ASP A 370 3.72 19.75 -9.49
CA ASP A 370 4.63 19.79 -10.64
C ASP A 370 4.72 21.22 -11.17
N GLU A 371 3.66 21.71 -11.78
CA GLU A 371 3.57 23.06 -12.29
C GLU A 371 2.40 23.80 -11.65
N SER A 372 2.60 25.10 -11.42
CA SER A 372 1.51 26.00 -11.03
C SER A 372 0.69 26.37 -12.25
N ASN A 373 -0.55 26.78 -12.03
CA ASN A 373 -1.42 27.29 -13.07
C ASN A 373 -2.14 28.55 -12.59
N ALA A 374 -2.72 29.32 -13.51
CA ALA A 374 -3.36 30.60 -13.21
C ALA A 374 -4.43 30.54 -12.10
N SER A 375 -5.05 29.36 -11.87
CA SER A 375 -6.08 29.23 -10.83
C SER A 375 -5.49 29.17 -9.41
N ILE A 376 -4.23 28.79 -9.26
CA ILE A 376 -3.55 28.57 -7.97
C ILE A 376 -2.30 29.43 -7.77
N ASP A 377 -1.83 30.14 -8.81
CA ASP A 377 -0.58 30.92 -8.76
C ASP A 377 -0.51 31.83 -7.53
N GLY A 378 -1.56 32.58 -7.25
CA GLY A 378 -1.60 33.47 -6.09
C GLY A 378 -1.48 32.74 -4.75
N ALA A 379 -2.06 31.55 -4.62
CA ALA A 379 -1.94 30.73 -3.42
C ALA A 379 -0.54 30.11 -3.27
N ILE A 380 0.04 29.65 -4.37
CA ILE A 380 1.40 29.06 -4.40
C ILE A 380 2.46 30.13 -4.11
N GLU A 381 2.33 31.34 -4.63
CA GLU A 381 3.20 32.48 -4.31
C GLU A 381 3.11 32.81 -2.82
N ALA A 382 1.90 32.91 -2.28
CA ALA A 382 1.70 33.14 -0.85
C ALA A 382 2.29 32.03 0.02
N MET A 383 2.24 30.76 -0.42
CA MET A 383 2.92 29.64 0.26
C MET A 383 4.44 29.81 0.22
N LYS A 384 5.02 30.21 -0.91
CA LYS A 384 6.48 30.44 -1.06
C LYS A 384 6.98 31.60 -0.20
N GLU A 385 6.18 32.64 -0.02
CA GLU A 385 6.48 33.78 0.84
C GLU A 385 6.35 33.46 2.33
N ASN A 386 5.47 32.54 2.67
CA ASN A 386 5.21 32.12 4.05
C ASN A 386 6.32 31.20 4.56
N LYS A 387 7.08 31.63 5.59
CA LYS A 387 8.16 30.86 6.21
C LYS A 387 7.77 29.46 6.66
N ALA A 388 6.47 29.23 6.94
CA ALA A 388 5.97 27.95 7.41
C ALA A 388 5.75 26.94 6.26
N TYR A 389 5.67 27.40 5.00
CA TYR A 389 5.29 26.56 3.85
C TYR A 389 6.28 26.58 2.68
N ARG A 390 7.16 27.60 2.58
CA ARG A 390 8.05 27.79 1.42
C ARG A 390 8.89 26.57 1.05
N ASP A 391 9.31 25.77 2.05
CA ASP A 391 10.18 24.60 1.85
C ASP A 391 9.38 23.28 1.77
N THR A 392 8.04 23.35 1.84
CA THR A 392 7.16 22.17 1.88
C THR A 392 6.63 21.75 0.51
N ILE A 393 6.75 22.59 -0.51
CA ILE A 393 6.35 22.25 -1.88
C ILE A 393 7.46 21.37 -2.49
N LYS A 394 7.07 20.23 -3.06
CA LYS A 394 7.99 19.26 -3.70
C LYS A 394 7.46 18.86 -5.07
N THR A 395 8.37 18.65 -6.03
CA THR A 395 7.97 18.01 -7.29
C THR A 395 7.67 16.53 -7.08
N PRO A 396 6.94 15.87 -8.00
CA PRO A 396 6.71 14.42 -7.94
C PRO A 396 8.01 13.62 -7.80
N GLU A 397 9.09 14.00 -8.50
CA GLU A 397 10.39 13.33 -8.45
C GLU A 397 11.06 13.52 -7.08
N GLN A 398 11.03 14.72 -6.52
CA GLN A 398 11.55 15.00 -5.19
C GLN A 398 10.79 14.21 -4.13
N ALA A 399 9.46 14.20 -4.21
CA ALA A 399 8.61 13.44 -3.33
C ALA A 399 8.91 11.93 -3.42
N ALA A 400 9.07 11.39 -4.65
CA ALA A 400 9.42 10.00 -4.87
C ALA A 400 10.77 9.60 -4.28
N GLN A 401 11.76 10.50 -4.30
CA GLN A 401 13.07 10.27 -3.66
C GLN A 401 13.00 10.29 -2.13
N MET A 402 12.14 11.12 -1.55
CA MET A 402 11.97 11.29 -0.11
C MET A 402 11.06 10.23 0.53
N MET A 403 10.07 9.75 -0.21
CA MET A 403 9.04 8.83 0.27
C MET A 403 9.62 7.45 0.65
N ARG A 404 9.22 6.95 1.81
CA ARG A 404 9.57 5.63 2.37
C ARG A 404 8.33 4.77 2.52
N SER A 405 8.50 3.50 2.84
CA SER A 405 7.38 2.59 3.14
C SER A 405 6.58 2.97 4.40
N SER A 406 7.20 3.74 5.31
CA SER A 406 6.56 4.31 6.51
C SER A 406 5.84 5.62 6.24
N SER A 407 6.03 6.24 5.07
CA SER A 407 5.38 7.50 4.71
C SER A 407 3.90 7.31 4.38
N LEU A 408 3.11 8.35 4.62
CA LEU A 408 1.68 8.40 4.32
C LEU A 408 1.44 9.30 3.11
N LEU A 409 0.76 8.76 2.09
CA LEU A 409 0.28 9.54 0.96
C LEU A 409 -1.18 9.95 1.19
N ILE A 410 -1.48 11.23 1.09
CA ILE A 410 -2.85 11.76 1.18
C ILE A 410 -3.22 12.39 -0.14
N ILE A 411 -4.30 11.89 -0.73
CA ILE A 411 -4.83 12.34 -2.00
C ILE A 411 -6.08 13.15 -1.70
N VAL A 412 -6.09 14.41 -2.13
CA VAL A 412 -7.19 15.35 -1.93
C VAL A 412 -7.83 15.71 -3.27
N ASP A 413 -9.14 15.92 -3.25
CA ASP A 413 -9.94 16.40 -4.36
C ASP A 413 -9.89 15.52 -5.62
N THR A 414 -9.51 14.26 -5.47
CA THR A 414 -9.67 13.25 -6.52
C THR A 414 -9.56 11.84 -5.97
N GLN A 415 -10.30 10.92 -6.57
CA GLN A 415 -10.20 9.49 -6.32
C GLN A 415 -9.82 8.70 -7.57
N ARG A 416 -9.67 9.37 -8.73
CA ARG A 416 -9.43 8.75 -10.03
C ARG A 416 -7.94 8.55 -10.27
N LYS A 417 -7.53 7.33 -10.58
CA LYS A 417 -6.13 7.06 -10.93
C LYS A 417 -5.65 7.82 -12.16
N SER A 418 -6.53 7.98 -13.16
CA SER A 418 -6.22 8.68 -14.40
C SER A 418 -6.06 10.20 -14.23
N SER A 419 -6.57 10.77 -13.14
CA SER A 419 -6.48 12.20 -12.85
C SER A 419 -5.38 12.56 -11.86
N LEU A 420 -4.69 11.58 -11.25
CA LEU A 420 -3.64 11.84 -10.27
C LEU A 420 -2.48 12.64 -10.86
N LEU A 421 -1.91 13.50 -10.05
CA LEU A 421 -0.67 14.19 -10.40
C LEU A 421 0.48 13.19 -10.65
N SER A 422 0.61 12.16 -9.83
CA SER A 422 1.61 11.10 -10.00
C SER A 422 1.07 9.73 -9.59
N ALA A 423 0.96 8.83 -10.55
CA ALA A 423 0.62 7.43 -10.29
C ALA A 423 1.77 6.68 -9.60
N GLU A 424 3.01 7.07 -9.87
CA GLU A 424 4.21 6.47 -9.25
C GLU A 424 4.21 6.64 -7.72
N LEU A 425 3.84 7.82 -7.22
CA LEU A 425 3.74 8.06 -5.78
C LEU A 425 2.71 7.15 -5.12
N LEU A 426 1.57 6.90 -5.79
CA LEU A 426 0.56 5.98 -5.27
C LEU A 426 1.07 4.52 -5.22
N GLU A 427 1.82 4.08 -6.22
CA GLU A 427 2.41 2.73 -6.26
C GLU A 427 3.51 2.55 -5.20
N LYS A 428 4.26 3.61 -4.92
CA LYS A 428 5.36 3.61 -3.94
C LYS A 428 4.85 3.72 -2.51
N ALA A 429 3.71 4.34 -2.29
CA ALA A 429 3.17 4.58 -0.96
C ALA A 429 2.73 3.27 -0.30
N GLY A 430 3.26 2.99 0.92
CA GLY A 430 2.81 1.86 1.74
C GLY A 430 1.39 2.04 2.29
N LYS A 431 0.97 3.29 2.51
CA LYS A 431 -0.36 3.67 3.00
C LYS A 431 -0.86 4.88 2.21
N ALA A 432 -2.11 4.81 1.76
CA ALA A 432 -2.77 5.91 1.06
C ALA A 432 -4.11 6.27 1.71
N VAL A 433 -4.38 7.57 1.79
CA VAL A 433 -5.66 8.16 2.23
C VAL A 433 -6.25 8.95 1.08
N VAL A 434 -7.56 8.84 0.88
CA VAL A 434 -8.30 9.59 -0.16
C VAL A 434 -9.38 10.44 0.50
N ILE A 435 -9.42 11.74 0.18
CA ILE A 435 -10.44 12.71 0.60
C ILE A 435 -11.00 13.36 -0.65
N ASP A 436 -12.25 13.05 -1.00
CA ASP A 436 -12.83 13.52 -2.26
C ASP A 436 -14.36 13.65 -2.16
N HIS A 437 -14.90 14.70 -2.79
CA HIS A 437 -16.33 14.98 -2.85
C HIS A 437 -16.98 14.59 -4.18
N HIS A 438 -16.20 14.09 -5.13
CA HIS A 438 -16.72 13.66 -6.42
C HIS A 438 -17.48 12.33 -6.35
N ARG A 439 -18.41 12.12 -7.30
CA ARG A 439 -19.07 10.81 -7.45
C ARG A 439 -18.06 9.74 -7.78
N ARG A 440 -18.30 8.54 -7.23
CA ARG A 440 -17.39 7.41 -7.42
C ARG A 440 -17.20 7.08 -8.91
N ALA A 441 -15.95 7.07 -9.34
CA ALA A 441 -15.56 6.76 -10.71
C ALA A 441 -15.22 5.26 -10.88
N VAL A 442 -15.30 4.77 -12.12
CA VAL A 442 -14.95 3.38 -12.46
C VAL A 442 -13.48 3.10 -12.20
N ASP A 443 -12.60 4.08 -12.45
CA ASP A 443 -11.15 4.04 -12.28
C ASP A 443 -10.69 4.56 -10.90
N SER A 444 -11.57 4.50 -9.89
CA SER A 444 -11.24 4.91 -8.52
C SER A 444 -10.07 4.12 -7.95
N ILE A 445 -9.28 4.77 -7.10
CA ILE A 445 -8.21 4.16 -6.32
C ILE A 445 -8.80 3.01 -5.50
N GLN A 446 -8.27 1.80 -5.69
CA GLN A 446 -8.76 0.60 -5.01
C GLN A 446 -8.08 0.44 -3.65
N ASN A 447 -8.89 0.11 -2.62
CA ASN A 447 -8.43 -0.26 -1.28
C ASN A 447 -7.45 0.74 -0.62
N PRO A 448 -7.73 2.06 -0.60
CA PRO A 448 -6.91 2.98 0.18
C PRO A 448 -6.98 2.59 1.67
N THR A 449 -5.93 2.91 2.43
CA THR A 449 -5.90 2.62 3.89
C THR A 449 -7.06 3.31 4.61
N LEU A 450 -7.36 4.56 4.22
CA LEU A 450 -8.51 5.32 4.71
C LEU A 450 -9.17 6.06 3.55
N ASN A 451 -10.49 6.16 3.57
CA ASN A 451 -11.26 6.73 2.46
C ASN A 451 -12.39 7.62 2.99
N TYR A 452 -12.37 8.88 2.64
CA TYR A 452 -13.44 9.83 2.95
C TYR A 452 -14.04 10.37 1.66
N LEU A 453 -15.09 9.72 1.20
CA LEU A 453 -15.84 10.10 -0.01
C LEU A 453 -17.23 10.58 0.38
N GLU A 454 -17.57 11.82 0.01
CA GLU A 454 -18.84 12.47 0.31
C GLU A 454 -19.36 13.26 -0.90
N ALA A 455 -20.02 12.58 -1.83
CA ALA A 455 -20.61 13.22 -3.03
C ALA A 455 -21.68 14.29 -2.75
N GLY A 456 -22.09 14.45 -1.50
CA GLY A 456 -23.01 15.49 -1.03
C GLY A 456 -22.33 16.71 -0.43
N SER A 457 -20.99 16.69 -0.25
CA SER A 457 -20.21 17.85 0.17
C SER A 457 -20.00 18.80 -1.01
N SER A 458 -19.90 20.09 -0.73
CA SER A 458 -19.67 21.10 -1.78
C SER A 458 -18.25 21.07 -2.34
N SER A 459 -17.27 20.65 -1.52
CA SER A 459 -15.84 20.67 -1.85
C SER A 459 -15.03 19.79 -0.91
N ALA A 460 -13.81 19.43 -1.29
CA ALA A 460 -12.84 18.77 -0.41
C ALA A 460 -12.43 19.71 0.74
N CYS A 461 -12.38 21.02 0.52
CA CYS A 461 -12.13 22.03 1.56
C CYS A 461 -13.22 22.05 2.64
N GLU A 462 -14.49 21.86 2.29
CA GLU A 462 -15.58 21.69 3.29
C GLU A 462 -15.27 20.48 4.18
N MET A 463 -14.96 19.33 3.57
CA MET A 463 -14.68 18.08 4.28
C MET A 463 -13.46 18.20 5.19
N VAL A 464 -12.38 18.79 4.70
CA VAL A 464 -11.15 19.01 5.48
C VAL A 464 -11.40 20.01 6.62
N THR A 465 -12.21 21.04 6.39
CA THR A 465 -12.61 21.98 7.45
C THR A 465 -13.36 21.27 8.59
N GLU A 466 -14.21 20.30 8.27
CA GLU A 466 -14.86 19.47 9.30
C GLU A 466 -13.85 18.56 10.03
N VAL A 467 -12.94 17.93 9.29
CA VAL A 467 -11.88 17.07 9.86
C VAL A 467 -11.02 17.84 10.86
N ILE A 468 -10.59 19.06 10.53
CA ILE A 468 -9.76 19.91 11.41
C ILE A 468 -10.42 20.12 12.78
N GLN A 469 -11.75 20.23 12.85
CA GLN A 469 -12.48 20.46 14.09
C GLN A 469 -12.43 19.28 15.06
N TYR A 470 -12.12 18.08 14.58
CA TYR A 470 -12.10 16.83 15.36
C TYR A 470 -10.72 16.14 15.39
N PHE A 471 -9.72 16.70 14.70
CA PHE A 471 -8.41 16.05 14.55
C PHE A 471 -7.59 16.07 15.84
N ASP A 472 -7.56 17.22 16.51
CA ASP A 472 -6.83 17.41 17.77
C ASP A 472 -7.51 18.48 18.62
N ASP A 473 -7.57 18.26 19.94
CA ASP A 473 -8.19 19.20 20.88
C ASP A 473 -7.46 20.56 20.87
N GLY A 474 -8.17 21.58 20.40
CA GLY A 474 -7.62 22.95 20.33
C GLY A 474 -6.85 23.28 19.05
N LEU A 475 -6.82 22.39 18.05
CA LEU A 475 -6.27 22.71 16.74
C LEU A 475 -7.00 23.89 16.12
N LYS A 476 -6.26 24.97 15.85
CA LYS A 476 -6.75 26.15 15.15
C LYS A 476 -5.94 26.39 13.90
N PRO A 477 -6.58 26.41 12.72
CA PRO A 477 -5.90 26.80 11.50
C PRO A 477 -5.51 28.29 11.58
N THR A 478 -4.42 28.66 10.93
CA THR A 478 -3.99 30.06 10.79
C THR A 478 -4.91 30.82 9.85
N THR A 479 -4.82 32.16 9.88
CA THR A 479 -5.60 33.02 8.94
C THR A 479 -5.34 32.68 7.48
N PHE A 480 -4.10 32.31 7.14
CA PHE A 480 -3.70 31.91 5.80
C PHE A 480 -4.38 30.59 5.38
N GLU A 481 -4.33 29.58 6.23
CA GLU A 481 -4.98 28.27 5.98
C GLU A 481 -6.51 28.43 5.91
N CYS A 482 -7.09 29.21 6.82
CA CYS A 482 -8.53 29.53 6.78
C CYS A 482 -8.93 30.23 5.48
N GLY A 483 -8.10 31.16 4.99
CA GLY A 483 -8.32 31.85 3.73
C GLY A 483 -8.28 30.90 2.54
N ALA A 484 -7.30 30.01 2.48
CA ALA A 484 -7.16 29.03 1.41
C ALA A 484 -8.32 28.00 1.40
N LEU A 485 -8.71 27.48 2.57
CA LEU A 485 -9.86 26.58 2.70
C LEU A 485 -11.16 27.28 2.25
N LEU A 486 -11.37 28.53 2.67
CA LEU A 486 -12.55 29.30 2.28
C LEU A 486 -12.53 29.62 0.76
N ALA A 487 -11.35 29.84 0.18
CA ALA A 487 -11.20 30.03 -1.27
C ALA A 487 -11.63 28.78 -2.05
N GLY A 488 -11.18 27.58 -1.63
CA GLY A 488 -11.61 26.32 -2.24
C GLY A 488 -13.13 26.14 -2.18
N ILE A 489 -13.74 26.31 -0.99
CA ILE A 489 -15.21 26.28 -0.86
C ILE A 489 -15.88 27.31 -1.80
N THR A 490 -15.34 28.53 -1.87
CA THR A 490 -15.90 29.62 -2.70
C THR A 490 -15.83 29.28 -4.19
N MET A 491 -14.75 28.65 -4.62
CA MET A 491 -14.54 28.23 -6.01
C MET A 491 -15.57 27.16 -6.42
N ASP A 492 -15.63 26.07 -5.70
CA ASP A 492 -16.49 24.92 -6.04
C ASP A 492 -17.98 25.22 -5.92
N THR A 493 -18.33 26.12 -5.02
CA THR A 493 -19.70 26.60 -4.84
C THR A 493 -20.06 27.77 -5.75
N LYS A 494 -19.16 28.23 -6.64
CA LYS A 494 -19.36 29.44 -7.42
C LYS A 494 -19.88 30.59 -6.57
N HIS A 495 -19.10 30.98 -5.56
CA HIS A 495 -19.46 31.99 -4.57
C HIS A 495 -20.77 31.69 -3.82
N PHE A 496 -20.92 30.44 -3.33
CA PHE A 496 -22.10 29.97 -2.60
C PHE A 496 -23.41 29.96 -3.42
N SER A 497 -23.32 29.97 -4.74
CA SER A 497 -24.46 29.96 -5.65
C SER A 497 -24.85 28.57 -6.12
N PHE A 498 -23.96 27.59 -5.99
CA PHE A 498 -24.14 26.24 -6.51
C PHE A 498 -23.71 25.19 -5.49
N ASN A 499 -24.38 24.04 -5.48
CA ASN A 499 -24.05 22.86 -4.64
C ASN A 499 -23.79 23.18 -3.16
N THR A 500 -24.57 24.13 -2.58
CA THR A 500 -24.35 24.67 -1.24
C THR A 500 -25.39 24.14 -0.27
N GLY A 501 -24.92 23.49 0.80
CA GLY A 501 -25.75 22.95 1.89
C GLY A 501 -25.53 23.67 3.22
N ALA A 502 -26.26 23.27 4.26
CA ALA A 502 -26.07 23.80 5.62
C ALA A 502 -24.63 23.59 6.11
N ARG A 503 -24.02 22.43 5.81
CA ARG A 503 -22.63 22.07 6.17
C ARG A 503 -21.63 23.05 5.56
N THR A 504 -21.84 23.47 4.31
CA THR A 504 -20.99 24.43 3.62
C THR A 504 -20.95 25.77 4.35
N PHE A 505 -22.12 26.27 4.79
CA PHE A 505 -22.20 27.50 5.59
C PHE A 505 -21.60 27.33 6.99
N GLU A 506 -21.76 26.17 7.63
CA GLU A 506 -21.12 25.87 8.92
C GLU A 506 -19.59 25.86 8.80
N ALA A 507 -19.04 25.23 7.76
CA ALA A 507 -17.60 25.23 7.46
C ALA A 507 -17.11 26.66 7.19
N ALA A 508 -17.79 27.42 6.33
CA ALA A 508 -17.45 28.81 6.05
C ALA A 508 -17.52 29.69 7.29
N SER A 509 -18.54 29.50 8.15
CA SER A 509 -18.66 30.20 9.44
C SER A 509 -17.51 29.87 10.39
N TYR A 510 -17.10 28.59 10.46
CA TYR A 510 -15.95 28.18 11.26
C TYR A 510 -14.67 28.86 10.78
N LEU A 511 -14.40 28.85 9.47
CA LEU A 511 -13.22 29.49 8.88
C LEU A 511 -13.22 31.00 9.13
N ARG A 512 -14.36 31.67 8.99
CA ARG A 512 -14.51 33.12 9.30
C ARG A 512 -14.20 33.43 10.76
N ARG A 513 -14.69 32.63 11.70
CA ARG A 513 -14.39 32.79 13.13
C ARG A 513 -12.91 32.58 13.46
N ASN A 514 -12.20 31.78 12.67
CA ASN A 514 -10.76 31.53 12.82
C ASN A 514 -9.88 32.46 11.96
N GLY A 515 -10.47 33.52 11.35
CA GLY A 515 -9.72 34.61 10.75
C GLY A 515 -9.67 34.61 9.22
N ALA A 516 -10.42 33.74 8.52
CA ALA A 516 -10.55 33.86 7.07
C ALA A 516 -11.13 35.23 6.72
N ASP A 517 -10.52 35.93 5.77
CA ASP A 517 -10.97 37.23 5.30
C ASP A 517 -11.43 37.18 3.84
N ASN A 518 -12.65 37.64 3.56
CA ASN A 518 -13.23 37.63 2.23
C ASN A 518 -12.42 38.48 1.24
N THR A 519 -11.73 39.52 1.70
CA THR A 519 -10.90 40.36 0.85
C THR A 519 -9.70 39.57 0.36
N THR A 520 -9.05 38.86 1.28
CA THR A 520 -7.92 37.97 0.95
C THR A 520 -8.36 36.84 0.01
N VAL A 521 -9.51 36.21 0.27
CA VAL A 521 -10.09 35.20 -0.62
C VAL A 521 -10.34 35.77 -2.01
N LYS A 522 -10.91 36.98 -2.09
CA LYS A 522 -11.15 37.64 -3.37
C LYS A 522 -9.84 37.96 -4.12
N MET A 523 -8.78 38.34 -3.40
CA MET A 523 -7.45 38.56 -4.00
C MET A 523 -6.87 37.32 -4.63
N MET A 524 -7.11 36.12 -4.06
CA MET A 524 -6.67 34.84 -4.62
C MET A 524 -7.31 34.49 -5.97
N PHE A 525 -8.46 35.10 -6.29
CA PHE A 525 -9.18 34.90 -7.55
C PHE A 525 -9.04 36.08 -8.51
N GLN A 526 -8.14 37.05 -8.26
CA GLN A 526 -7.93 38.15 -9.18
C GLN A 526 -7.20 37.67 -10.42
N ASP A 527 -7.85 37.92 -11.57
CA ASP A 527 -7.21 37.71 -12.85
C ASP A 527 -6.22 38.85 -13.13
N ASP A 528 -5.18 38.58 -13.88
CA ASP A 528 -4.38 39.60 -14.48
C ASP A 528 -5.18 40.33 -15.61
N MET A 529 -4.76 41.54 -15.94
CA MET A 529 -5.47 42.37 -16.92
C MET A 529 -5.50 41.72 -18.32
N GLN A 530 -4.51 40.92 -18.68
CA GLN A 530 -4.45 40.26 -19.99
C GLN A 530 -5.47 39.11 -20.07
N THR A 531 -5.52 38.27 -19.04
CA THR A 531 -6.50 37.19 -18.91
C THR A 531 -7.92 37.73 -18.93
N TYR A 532 -8.20 38.80 -18.17
CA TYR A 532 -9.50 39.48 -18.20
C TYR A 532 -9.87 40.00 -19.61
N ARG A 533 -8.94 40.66 -20.28
CA ARG A 533 -9.16 41.15 -21.65
C ARG A 533 -9.42 40.04 -22.65
N ASN A 534 -8.67 38.94 -22.52
CA ASN A 534 -8.83 37.79 -23.40
C ASN A 534 -10.21 37.16 -23.21
N ARG A 535 -10.64 36.95 -21.95
CA ARG A 535 -11.98 36.43 -21.62
C ARG A 535 -13.10 37.39 -22.14
N ALA A 536 -12.96 38.67 -21.89
CA ALA A 536 -13.94 39.66 -22.35
C ALA A 536 -14.11 39.64 -23.88
N LYS A 537 -13.03 39.48 -24.65
CA LYS A 537 -13.11 39.33 -26.12
C LYS A 537 -13.87 38.07 -26.54
N VAL A 538 -13.68 36.94 -25.81
CA VAL A 538 -14.41 35.73 -26.11
C VAL A 538 -15.89 35.89 -25.81
N VAL A 539 -16.25 36.58 -24.72
CA VAL A 539 -17.65 36.87 -24.37
C VAL A 539 -18.29 37.84 -25.38
N GLU A 540 -17.57 38.88 -25.79
CA GLU A 540 -18.02 39.87 -26.78
C GLU A 540 -18.33 39.22 -28.15
N ASN A 541 -17.54 38.22 -28.55
CA ASN A 541 -17.69 37.53 -29.83
C ASN A 541 -18.77 36.44 -29.83
N ALA A 542 -19.53 36.29 -28.74
CA ALA A 542 -20.51 35.23 -28.63
C ALA A 542 -21.72 35.45 -29.58
N ILE A 543 -22.07 34.41 -30.31
CA ILE A 543 -23.28 34.35 -31.14
C ILE A 543 -24.40 33.70 -30.31
N ILE A 544 -25.52 34.43 -30.17
CA ILE A 544 -26.66 33.97 -29.39
C ILE A 544 -27.71 33.38 -30.34
N MET A 545 -28.06 32.11 -30.19
CA MET A 545 -29.15 31.44 -30.90
C MET A 545 -30.51 31.79 -30.29
N GLU A 546 -31.60 31.61 -31.08
CA GLU A 546 -32.97 31.99 -30.68
C GLU A 546 -33.42 31.35 -29.35
N GLN A 547 -32.93 30.18 -29.00
CA GLN A 547 -33.29 29.47 -27.76
C GLN A 547 -32.44 29.87 -26.54
N GLY A 548 -31.70 30.99 -26.62
CA GLY A 548 -30.83 31.46 -25.54
C GLY A 548 -29.56 30.60 -25.36
N ILE A 549 -29.07 29.99 -26.43
CA ILE A 549 -27.82 29.26 -26.44
C ILE A 549 -26.72 30.15 -27.03
N ALA A 550 -25.64 30.38 -26.27
CA ALA A 550 -24.51 31.18 -26.73
C ALA A 550 -23.37 30.26 -27.22
N ILE A 551 -22.81 30.58 -28.38
CA ILE A 551 -21.62 29.90 -28.93
C ILE A 551 -20.55 30.95 -29.16
N SER A 552 -19.32 30.70 -28.67
CA SER A 552 -18.17 31.56 -28.92
C SER A 552 -16.92 30.74 -29.19
N ALA A 553 -15.89 31.38 -29.72
CA ALA A 553 -14.58 30.75 -29.95
C ALA A 553 -13.44 31.67 -29.47
N CYS A 554 -12.42 31.07 -28.89
CA CYS A 554 -11.20 31.79 -28.56
C CYS A 554 -10.46 32.20 -29.84
N PRO A 555 -10.03 33.48 -29.97
CA PRO A 555 -9.21 33.93 -31.09
C PRO A 555 -7.92 33.10 -31.22
N ALA A 556 -7.48 32.90 -32.47
CA ALA A 556 -6.22 32.19 -32.76
C ALA A 556 -5.02 32.89 -32.10
N GLY A 557 -4.09 32.10 -31.55
CA GLY A 557 -2.87 32.61 -30.90
C GLY A 557 -3.06 33.15 -29.48
N MET A 558 -4.23 32.95 -28.86
CA MET A 558 -4.48 33.31 -27.46
C MET A 558 -3.81 32.30 -26.54
N GLU A 559 -3.13 32.73 -25.47
CA GLU A 559 -2.55 31.89 -24.44
C GLU A 559 -3.63 31.37 -23.47
N ALA A 560 -3.37 30.27 -22.80
CA ALA A 560 -4.25 29.64 -21.79
C ALA A 560 -5.69 29.39 -22.25
N THR A 561 -5.89 29.06 -23.54
CA THR A 561 -7.20 29.03 -24.22
C THR A 561 -8.24 28.15 -23.54
N ASN A 562 -7.86 26.98 -22.97
CA ASN A 562 -8.80 26.06 -22.32
C ASN A 562 -9.42 26.65 -21.04
N LEU A 563 -8.60 27.31 -20.21
CA LEU A 563 -9.06 27.98 -19.00
C LEU A 563 -9.96 29.16 -19.34
N ILE A 564 -9.53 30.00 -20.29
CA ILE A 564 -10.31 31.16 -20.77
C ILE A 564 -11.65 30.71 -21.38
N ALA A 565 -11.66 29.62 -22.15
CA ALA A 565 -12.89 29.06 -22.71
C ALA A 565 -13.87 28.60 -21.64
N ALA A 566 -13.38 27.92 -20.61
CA ALA A 566 -14.22 27.49 -19.49
C ALA A 566 -14.78 28.66 -18.69
N GLN A 567 -13.94 29.65 -18.37
CA GLN A 567 -14.35 30.89 -17.68
C GLN A 567 -15.33 31.75 -18.52
N ALA A 568 -15.08 31.87 -19.81
CA ALA A 568 -16.00 32.60 -20.72
C ALA A 568 -17.35 31.89 -20.85
N ALA A 569 -17.36 30.56 -20.88
CA ALA A 569 -18.60 29.78 -20.86
C ALA A 569 -19.40 30.00 -19.56
N ASP A 570 -18.73 30.03 -18.40
CA ASP A 570 -19.36 30.36 -17.11
C ASP A 570 -19.89 31.81 -17.08
N GLU A 571 -19.17 32.77 -17.68
CA GLU A 571 -19.60 34.19 -17.74
C GLU A 571 -20.79 34.39 -18.67
N LEU A 572 -20.79 33.73 -19.83
CA LEU A 572 -21.89 33.78 -20.79
C LEU A 572 -23.22 33.29 -20.21
N VAL A 573 -23.19 32.16 -19.46
CA VAL A 573 -24.42 31.61 -18.88
C VAL A 573 -25.01 32.49 -17.76
N ASN A 574 -24.22 33.40 -17.19
CA ASN A 574 -24.69 34.38 -16.21
C ASN A 574 -25.36 35.62 -16.85
N ILE A 575 -25.33 35.75 -18.18
CA ILE A 575 -25.99 36.85 -18.91
C ILE A 575 -27.47 36.54 -19.03
N LYS A 576 -28.30 37.53 -18.69
CA LYS A 576 -29.76 37.39 -18.78
C LYS A 576 -30.21 36.99 -20.18
N GLY A 577 -30.99 35.89 -20.27
CA GLY A 577 -31.50 35.36 -21.51
C GLY A 577 -30.65 34.24 -22.12
N ILE A 578 -29.46 33.94 -21.55
CA ILE A 578 -28.66 32.81 -21.95
C ILE A 578 -28.95 31.62 -20.98
N GLN A 579 -29.39 30.51 -21.54
CA GLN A 579 -29.68 29.26 -20.80
C GLN A 579 -28.53 28.28 -20.87
N ALA A 580 -27.77 28.27 -21.95
CA ALA A 580 -26.58 27.45 -22.14
C ALA A 580 -25.53 28.17 -22.97
N SER A 581 -24.28 27.86 -22.75
CA SER A 581 -23.13 28.43 -23.46
C SER A 581 -22.14 27.36 -23.87
N PHE A 582 -21.54 27.51 -25.02
CA PHE A 582 -20.47 26.65 -25.54
C PHE A 582 -19.33 27.54 -26.04
N VAL A 583 -18.12 27.31 -25.53
CA VAL A 583 -16.94 28.05 -25.96
C VAL A 583 -15.90 27.06 -26.46
N LEU A 584 -15.40 27.35 -27.68
CA LEU A 584 -14.41 26.54 -28.36
C LEU A 584 -13.02 27.15 -28.21
N ALA A 585 -12.01 26.31 -28.00
CA ALA A 585 -10.61 26.72 -27.88
C ALA A 585 -9.72 25.79 -28.68
N GLU A 586 -8.85 26.35 -29.50
CA GLU A 586 -7.86 25.58 -30.27
C GLU A 586 -6.55 25.44 -29.47
N ARG A 587 -6.04 24.20 -29.36
CA ARG A 587 -4.72 23.93 -28.82
C ARG A 587 -4.02 22.85 -29.65
N GLY A 588 -3.08 23.27 -30.47
CA GLY A 588 -2.42 22.41 -31.44
C GLY A 588 -3.39 21.90 -32.52
N GLN A 589 -3.56 20.59 -32.64
CA GLN A 589 -4.49 19.96 -33.59
C GLN A 589 -5.81 19.53 -32.97
N VAL A 590 -6.11 20.02 -31.75
CA VAL A 590 -7.30 19.64 -30.99
C VAL A 590 -8.13 20.88 -30.68
N ILE A 591 -9.42 20.82 -30.95
CA ILE A 591 -10.38 21.81 -30.49
C ILE A 591 -11.11 21.30 -29.27
N TYR A 592 -11.00 22.05 -28.19
CA TYR A 592 -11.68 21.80 -26.92
C TYR A 592 -12.99 22.60 -26.90
N ILE A 593 -14.06 21.98 -26.43
CA ILE A 593 -15.37 22.63 -26.28
C ILE A 593 -15.74 22.58 -24.80
N SER A 594 -15.99 23.74 -24.21
CA SER A 594 -16.50 23.88 -22.83
C SER A 594 -17.98 24.27 -22.88
N GLY A 595 -18.84 23.43 -22.32
CA GLY A 595 -20.29 23.65 -22.24
C GLY A 595 -20.76 23.95 -20.82
N ARG A 596 -21.64 24.92 -20.66
CA ARG A 596 -22.29 25.31 -19.39
C ARG A 596 -23.78 25.52 -19.59
N SER A 597 -24.60 25.23 -18.55
CA SER A 597 -26.04 25.55 -18.56
C SER A 597 -26.57 25.82 -17.16
N LEU A 598 -27.73 26.46 -17.09
CA LEU A 598 -28.49 26.67 -15.85
C LEU A 598 -29.35 25.46 -15.44
N GLY A 599 -29.33 24.37 -16.23
CA GLY A 599 -29.97 23.09 -15.90
C GLY A 599 -31.12 22.68 -16.83
N ASP A 600 -31.78 23.59 -17.50
CA ASP A 600 -32.89 23.28 -18.41
C ASP A 600 -32.41 22.63 -19.72
N ILE A 601 -31.23 23.01 -20.20
CA ILE A 601 -30.55 22.41 -21.35
C ILE A 601 -29.42 21.51 -20.86
N SER A 602 -29.45 20.23 -21.27
CA SER A 602 -28.36 19.30 -20.93
C SER A 602 -27.17 19.45 -21.87
N VAL A 603 -26.15 20.18 -21.44
CA VAL A 603 -24.89 20.30 -22.22
C VAL A 603 -24.15 18.96 -22.34
N GLN A 604 -24.36 18.06 -21.41
CA GLN A 604 -23.83 16.69 -21.46
C GLN A 604 -24.35 15.94 -22.70
N LEU A 605 -25.66 15.86 -22.88
CA LEU A 605 -26.28 15.13 -24.02
C LEU A 605 -25.88 15.72 -25.38
N ILE A 606 -25.68 17.03 -25.41
CA ILE A 606 -25.23 17.72 -26.61
C ILE A 606 -23.77 17.34 -26.95
N LEU A 607 -22.87 17.37 -25.95
CA LEU A 607 -21.44 17.10 -26.16
C LEU A 607 -21.12 15.62 -26.26
N GLU A 608 -21.94 14.72 -25.71
CA GLU A 608 -21.81 13.28 -25.91
C GLU A 608 -21.96 12.88 -27.39
N LYS A 609 -22.80 13.57 -28.16
CA LYS A 609 -22.92 13.38 -29.63
C LYS A 609 -21.61 13.72 -30.37
N LEU A 610 -20.72 14.52 -29.75
CA LEU A 610 -19.40 14.88 -30.25
C LEU A 610 -18.27 14.07 -29.63
N GLY A 611 -18.59 12.98 -28.92
CA GLY A 611 -17.61 12.14 -28.24
C GLY A 611 -17.10 12.73 -26.92
N GLY A 612 -17.79 13.74 -26.40
CA GLY A 612 -17.50 14.37 -25.11
C GLY A 612 -18.23 13.72 -23.93
N GLY A 613 -18.25 14.40 -22.77
CA GLY A 613 -18.94 13.96 -21.59
C GLY A 613 -18.93 15.00 -20.48
N GLY A 614 -19.59 14.67 -19.36
CA GLY A 614 -19.67 15.58 -18.21
C GLY A 614 -20.96 15.38 -17.42
N HIS A 615 -21.51 16.48 -16.93
CA HIS A 615 -22.79 16.54 -16.22
C HIS A 615 -23.81 17.39 -16.98
N GLN A 616 -25.07 17.31 -16.58
CA GLN A 616 -26.16 18.04 -17.20
C GLN A 616 -25.83 19.53 -17.42
N SER A 617 -25.23 20.20 -16.45
CA SER A 617 -24.94 21.65 -16.48
C SER A 617 -23.49 21.99 -16.84
N ILE A 618 -22.56 21.04 -16.83
CA ILE A 618 -21.13 21.25 -17.12
C ILE A 618 -20.62 20.05 -17.90
N ALA A 619 -20.15 20.27 -19.14
CA ALA A 619 -19.60 19.20 -19.97
C ALA A 619 -18.49 19.71 -20.87
N GLY A 620 -17.68 18.81 -21.43
CA GLY A 620 -16.61 19.12 -22.36
C GLY A 620 -16.51 18.10 -23.49
N ALA A 621 -15.95 18.50 -24.62
CA ALA A 621 -15.62 17.63 -25.75
C ALA A 621 -14.28 18.03 -26.37
N GLN A 622 -13.68 17.10 -27.10
CA GLN A 622 -12.42 17.30 -27.81
C GLN A 622 -12.58 16.77 -29.23
N LEU A 623 -12.37 17.65 -30.22
CA LEU A 623 -12.39 17.29 -31.62
C LEU A 623 -10.96 17.34 -32.17
N LYS A 624 -10.53 16.28 -32.80
CA LYS A 624 -9.18 16.15 -33.40
C LYS A 624 -9.28 16.32 -34.91
N ASP A 625 -8.25 16.91 -35.51
CA ASP A 625 -8.09 17.01 -36.94
C ASP A 625 -9.27 17.71 -37.64
N VAL A 626 -9.86 18.76 -37.03
CA VAL A 626 -10.94 19.56 -37.56
C VAL A 626 -10.59 21.05 -37.49
N THR A 627 -11.13 21.85 -38.39
CA THR A 627 -11.02 23.30 -38.34
C THR A 627 -12.01 23.90 -37.34
N MET A 628 -11.78 25.15 -36.89
CA MET A 628 -12.69 25.85 -35.97
C MET A 628 -14.11 25.97 -36.56
N ASP A 629 -14.22 26.32 -37.84
CA ASP A 629 -15.51 26.47 -38.54
C ASP A 629 -16.25 25.12 -38.61
N GLU A 630 -15.54 24.04 -38.86
CA GLU A 630 -16.10 22.68 -38.86
C GLU A 630 -16.57 22.27 -37.48
N ALA A 631 -15.79 22.59 -36.41
CA ALA A 631 -16.16 22.30 -35.04
C ALA A 631 -17.42 23.07 -34.62
N ILE A 632 -17.55 24.33 -34.99
CA ILE A 632 -18.74 25.15 -34.74
C ILE A 632 -19.95 24.57 -35.50
N SER A 633 -19.78 24.14 -36.76
CA SER A 633 -20.86 23.51 -37.54
C SER A 633 -21.36 22.22 -36.88
N ARG A 634 -20.44 21.30 -36.50
CA ARG A 634 -20.78 20.05 -35.80
C ARG A 634 -21.48 20.28 -34.45
N LEU A 635 -21.01 21.30 -33.70
CA LEU A 635 -21.64 21.68 -32.44
C LEU A 635 -23.06 22.19 -32.68
N THR A 636 -23.24 23.06 -33.67
CA THR A 636 -24.56 23.63 -34.04
C THR A 636 -25.54 22.56 -34.49
N GLU A 637 -25.08 21.56 -35.26
CA GLU A 637 -25.88 20.41 -35.65
C GLU A 637 -26.30 19.55 -34.43
N SER A 638 -25.36 19.34 -33.49
CA SER A 638 -25.64 18.61 -32.25
C SER A 638 -26.66 19.32 -31.37
N ILE A 639 -26.56 20.66 -31.24
CA ILE A 639 -27.52 21.48 -30.52
C ILE A 639 -28.91 21.39 -31.17
N ASN A 640 -29.00 21.57 -32.49
CA ASN A 640 -30.27 21.52 -33.24
C ASN A 640 -30.91 20.13 -33.14
N SER A 641 -30.13 19.06 -33.18
CA SER A 641 -30.62 17.69 -32.98
C SER A 641 -31.18 17.50 -31.57
N TYR A 642 -30.49 17.97 -30.53
CA TYR A 642 -30.96 17.93 -29.16
C TYR A 642 -32.28 18.68 -28.95
N LEU A 643 -32.38 19.88 -29.48
CA LEU A 643 -33.59 20.72 -29.39
C LEU A 643 -34.80 20.10 -30.09
N LYS A 644 -34.62 19.46 -31.25
CA LYS A 644 -35.68 18.70 -31.93
C LYS A 644 -36.17 17.51 -31.08
N GLU A 645 -35.26 16.71 -30.53
CA GLU A 645 -35.58 15.57 -29.66
C GLU A 645 -36.28 16.00 -28.35
N ALA A 646 -35.98 17.20 -27.85
CA ALA A 646 -36.61 17.77 -26.65
C ALA A 646 -38.03 18.32 -26.94
N HIS A 647 -38.31 18.79 -28.16
CA HIS A 647 -39.65 19.24 -28.57
C HIS A 647 -40.59 18.10 -28.95
N GLU A 648 -40.08 16.90 -29.25
CA GLU A 648 -40.87 15.69 -29.57
C GLU A 648 -41.28 14.89 -28.33
N LYS A 649 -40.73 15.20 -27.16
CA LYS A 649 -41.07 14.63 -25.84
C LYS A 649 -41.96 15.56 -25.04
#